data_bea4540d3d87c36905306300b1e4c06a
#
_entry.id   bea4540d3d87c36905306300b1e4c06a
#
_cell.length_a   1.000
_cell.length_b   1.000
_cell.length_c   1.000
_cell.angle_alpha   90.00
_cell.angle_beta   90.00
_cell.angle_gamma   90.00
#
_symmetry.space_group_name_H-M   'P 1'
#
loop_
_entity.id
_entity.type
_entity.pdbx_description
1 polymer ?
#
loop_
_entity_poly.entity_id
_entity_poly.type
_entity_poly.pdbx_seq_one_letter_code
_entity_poly.pdbx_strand_id
1 'polypeptide(L)'
;MTTEKRHEFDPQLLSEVAALPALPGVYRYFDADGGVLYVGKARNLKKRVANYFQKNHGGTRIGHMVTKIARMETTVVRSEAEALLLENNLIKTLNPRFNILFRDDKSYPYLKLATHTFARVAYYRGAVEKKHRYFGPYPSAWAVKESILLLQKVFKLRTCEDTVFNNRTRPCLLYQIKRCSGPCVGHISPEQYAQDVANAEKFLQGETQQILTGLEQQMLAHAEKLEFEQAAELRNQMSALSKVLHQQSMEIGGDKDVDILAVKVQGGKACVNLAMVRGGRHLGDRPYFPTHIENAVDVAEMDAEPDTESGAEESLATGAKSLEALVLEAFIAQHYIDIPVPPTLVCSEPVDKKLIAALVAQSGVRFAAIHQPREQRRIWLDMAQKNAELQLARLLAEQGSQQARTRALAEALDLKMEDLGTLRIECFDISHTAGESTQASCVVFHEHKMQSAEYRRYNIDGITPGDDYAAMRQVLTRRYSKLAEAVRNPETMNDTRLPDLVLVDGGKGQVSMAREVFTELGLDLGLIAGVEKGEGRKVGLEELVFADGRDKIYLGRDSAALMLIAQIRDEAHRFAITGMRAKRASVRTGGSKLEEIPGIGPKRRASLLQRFGGIRGIASASAEDIATVDGISKDLAEEIYRALH
;
A
#
# COMPACT_ATOMS: atom_id res chain seq x y z
N MET A 1 45.31 -16.15 20.86
CA MET A 1 44.37 -17.25 20.67
C MET A 1 43.20 -17.01 21.61
N THR A 2 42.20 -16.25 21.19
CA THR A 2 40.97 -16.03 21.92
C THR A 2 40.05 -17.23 21.66
N THR A 3 39.86 -18.04 22.68
CA THR A 3 38.89 -19.13 22.68
C THR A 3 37.49 -18.52 22.54
N GLU A 4 36.92 -18.57 21.33
CA GLU A 4 35.50 -18.27 21.11
C GLU A 4 34.68 -19.20 21.99
N LYS A 5 33.95 -18.66 22.95
CA LYS A 5 32.99 -19.38 23.77
C LYS A 5 31.92 -19.97 22.83
N ARG A 6 31.85 -21.31 22.75
CA ARG A 6 30.69 -21.98 22.11
C ARG A 6 29.45 -21.56 22.88
N HIS A 7 28.42 -21.11 22.12
CA HIS A 7 27.13 -20.80 22.71
C HIS A 7 26.50 -22.10 23.22
N GLU A 8 26.22 -22.15 24.53
CA GLU A 8 25.54 -23.29 25.14
C GLU A 8 24.03 -23.14 24.90
N PHE A 9 23.47 -24.03 24.09
CA PHE A 9 22.05 -24.11 23.86
C PHE A 9 21.34 -24.80 25.01
N ASP A 10 20.05 -24.49 25.19
CA ASP A 10 19.21 -25.17 26.16
C ASP A 10 19.21 -26.72 25.92
N PRO A 11 19.56 -27.52 26.88
CA PRO A 11 19.55 -28.99 26.77
C PRO A 11 18.19 -29.54 26.33
N GLN A 12 17.08 -28.91 26.72
CA GLN A 12 15.75 -29.29 26.32
C GLN A 12 15.55 -29.08 24.81
N LEU A 13 15.97 -27.93 24.25
CA LEU A 13 15.92 -27.64 22.83
C LEU A 13 16.73 -28.67 22.02
N LEU A 14 17.94 -29.00 22.48
CA LEU A 14 18.77 -30.02 21.81
C LEU A 14 18.13 -31.43 21.85
N SER A 15 17.44 -31.79 22.92
CA SER A 15 16.68 -33.03 23.03
C SER A 15 15.51 -33.04 22.02
N GLU A 16 14.77 -31.93 21.87
CA GLU A 16 13.70 -31.78 20.90
C GLU A 16 14.23 -31.93 19.45
N VAL A 17 15.36 -31.30 19.14
CA VAL A 17 16.04 -31.44 17.83
C VAL A 17 16.42 -32.92 17.57
N ALA A 18 16.95 -33.62 18.53
CA ALA A 18 17.33 -35.03 18.39
C ALA A 18 16.13 -35.98 18.16
N ALA A 19 14.95 -35.60 18.70
CA ALA A 19 13.71 -36.36 18.60
C ALA A 19 12.94 -36.11 17.29
N LEU A 20 13.37 -35.18 16.44
CA LEU A 20 12.68 -34.87 15.21
C LEU A 20 12.60 -36.03 14.22
N PRO A 21 11.48 -36.19 13.51
CA PRO A 21 11.33 -37.23 12.50
C PRO A 21 12.13 -36.91 11.22
N ALA A 22 12.57 -37.97 10.53
CA ALA A 22 13.22 -37.88 9.22
C ALA A 22 12.18 -37.77 8.09
N LEU A 23 11.26 -36.82 8.20
CA LEU A 23 10.15 -36.58 7.28
C LEU A 23 10.20 -35.14 6.76
N PRO A 24 9.57 -34.85 5.58
CA PRO A 24 9.44 -33.50 5.09
C PRO A 24 8.56 -32.66 6.01
N GLY A 25 8.90 -31.37 6.11
CA GLY A 25 8.15 -30.44 6.97
C GLY A 25 8.66 -29.03 6.97
N VAL A 26 8.05 -28.22 7.80
CA VAL A 26 8.39 -26.83 8.04
C VAL A 26 8.75 -26.65 9.51
N TYR A 27 9.80 -25.88 9.79
CA TYR A 27 10.25 -25.53 11.13
C TYR A 27 10.22 -24.01 11.33
N ARG A 28 9.95 -23.58 12.56
CA ARG A 28 9.88 -22.19 12.98
C ARG A 28 10.75 -21.98 14.20
N TYR A 29 11.57 -20.95 14.19
CA TYR A 29 12.38 -20.55 15.33
C TYR A 29 11.81 -19.29 15.98
N PHE A 30 11.80 -19.28 17.31
CA PHE A 30 11.28 -18.18 18.11
C PHE A 30 12.37 -17.68 19.07
N ASP A 31 12.37 -16.37 19.33
CA ASP A 31 13.17 -15.76 20.38
C ASP A 31 12.55 -15.94 21.77
N ALA A 32 13.23 -15.43 22.81
CA ALA A 32 12.79 -15.54 24.20
C ALA A 32 11.47 -14.79 24.45
N ASP A 33 11.17 -13.76 23.68
CA ASP A 33 9.95 -12.96 23.77
C ASP A 33 8.78 -13.57 22.97
N GLY A 34 9.00 -14.69 22.29
CA GLY A 34 8.02 -15.36 21.45
C GLY A 34 7.90 -14.80 20.02
N GLY A 35 8.79 -13.90 19.63
CA GLY A 35 8.87 -13.37 18.27
C GLY A 35 9.42 -14.40 17.29
N VAL A 36 8.83 -14.47 16.07
CA VAL A 36 9.30 -15.42 15.04
C VAL A 36 10.58 -14.90 14.41
N LEU A 37 11.66 -15.68 14.57
CA LEU A 37 12.94 -15.38 13.96
C LEU A 37 13.00 -15.82 12.51
N TYR A 38 12.67 -17.08 12.25
CA TYR A 38 12.83 -17.72 10.96
C TYR A 38 11.82 -18.83 10.73
N VAL A 39 11.42 -19.00 9.48
CA VAL A 39 10.62 -20.12 8.97
C VAL A 39 11.40 -20.79 7.85
N GLY A 40 11.56 -22.11 7.91
CA GLY A 40 12.26 -22.86 6.87
C GLY A 40 11.61 -24.21 6.58
N LYS A 41 11.81 -24.69 5.37
CA LYS A 41 11.38 -26.05 4.94
C LYS A 41 12.51 -27.04 5.03
N ALA A 42 12.17 -28.31 5.12
CA ALA A 42 13.10 -29.43 5.07
C ALA A 42 12.49 -30.61 4.34
N ARG A 43 13.33 -31.34 3.58
CA ARG A 43 13.00 -32.71 3.13
C ARG A 43 13.08 -33.72 4.26
N ASN A 44 13.99 -33.45 5.18
CA ASN A 44 14.24 -34.24 6.39
C ASN A 44 14.45 -33.26 7.55
N LEU A 45 13.41 -33.10 8.38
CA LEU A 45 13.42 -32.16 9.49
C LEU A 45 14.58 -32.42 10.43
N LYS A 46 14.81 -33.70 10.82
CA LYS A 46 15.87 -34.10 11.76
C LYS A 46 17.26 -33.64 11.27
N LYS A 47 17.60 -33.97 10.01
CA LYS A 47 18.91 -33.66 9.45
C LYS A 47 19.09 -32.14 9.28
N ARG A 48 18.07 -31.46 8.72
CA ARG A 48 18.11 -30.03 8.44
C ARG A 48 18.21 -29.18 9.70
N VAL A 49 17.37 -29.45 10.69
CA VAL A 49 17.35 -28.69 11.93
C VAL A 49 18.62 -28.94 12.76
N ALA A 50 19.11 -30.18 12.82
CA ALA A 50 20.35 -30.51 13.53
C ALA A 50 21.58 -29.74 12.99
N ASN A 51 21.63 -29.44 11.68
CA ASN A 51 22.72 -28.71 11.07
C ASN A 51 22.89 -27.30 11.66
N TYR A 52 21.80 -26.62 12.07
CA TYR A 52 21.88 -25.30 12.71
C TYR A 52 22.57 -25.32 14.08
N PHE A 53 22.43 -26.41 14.83
CA PHE A 53 22.94 -26.53 16.20
C PHE A 53 24.30 -27.25 16.29
N GLN A 54 24.67 -27.99 15.26
CA GLN A 54 25.93 -28.77 15.23
C GLN A 54 27.09 -28.01 14.59
N LYS A 55 26.83 -27.09 13.64
CA LYS A 55 27.85 -26.32 12.92
C LYS A 55 28.23 -25.06 13.71
N ASN A 56 29.50 -24.67 13.59
CA ASN A 56 29.95 -23.38 14.10
C ASN A 56 29.65 -22.31 13.05
N HIS A 57 28.69 -21.45 13.31
CA HIS A 57 28.29 -20.34 12.47
C HIS A 57 28.97 -19.00 12.84
N GLY A 58 30.12 -19.05 13.51
CA GLY A 58 30.80 -17.88 14.09
C GLY A 58 30.90 -16.69 13.13
N GLY A 59 30.43 -15.54 13.57
CA GLY A 59 30.52 -14.27 12.83
C GLY A 59 29.52 -14.08 11.69
N THR A 60 28.70 -15.09 11.35
CA THR A 60 27.66 -14.96 10.32
C THR A 60 26.32 -14.48 10.91
N ARG A 61 25.45 -13.94 10.08
CA ARG A 61 24.09 -13.56 10.49
C ARG A 61 23.25 -14.75 10.91
N ILE A 62 23.48 -15.93 10.32
CA ILE A 62 22.88 -17.20 10.78
C ILE A 62 23.34 -17.50 12.20
N GLY A 63 24.63 -17.38 12.49
CA GLY A 63 25.15 -17.52 13.84
C GLY A 63 24.42 -16.59 14.83
N HIS A 64 24.21 -15.35 14.45
CA HIS A 64 23.46 -14.39 15.25
C HIS A 64 21.98 -14.77 15.42
N MET A 65 21.33 -15.34 14.39
CA MET A 65 19.99 -15.89 14.50
C MET A 65 19.96 -17.08 15.45
N VAL A 66 20.87 -18.03 15.24
CA VAL A 66 20.93 -19.29 16.00
C VAL A 66 21.14 -19.03 17.49
N THR A 67 21.96 -18.03 17.87
CA THR A 67 22.17 -17.64 19.28
C THR A 67 20.92 -17.05 19.94
N LYS A 68 19.92 -16.63 19.17
CA LYS A 68 18.65 -16.06 19.69
C LYS A 68 17.52 -17.08 19.77
N ILE A 69 17.71 -18.30 19.27
CA ILE A 69 16.68 -19.34 19.29
C ILE A 69 16.44 -19.79 20.72
N ALA A 70 15.26 -19.48 21.24
CA ALA A 70 14.80 -19.96 22.55
C ALA A 70 13.83 -21.15 22.44
N ARG A 71 13.06 -21.24 21.33
CA ARG A 71 12.05 -22.28 21.13
C ARG A 71 11.93 -22.62 19.64
N MET A 72 11.55 -23.85 19.38
CA MET A 72 11.31 -24.36 18.03
C MET A 72 9.93 -25.01 17.93
N GLU A 73 9.29 -24.85 16.79
CA GLU A 73 8.09 -25.61 16.44
C GLU A 73 8.26 -26.23 15.04
N THR A 74 7.73 -27.43 14.85
CA THR A 74 7.78 -28.12 13.56
C THR A 74 6.41 -28.60 13.13
N THR A 75 6.21 -28.66 11.82
CA THR A 75 4.99 -29.19 11.20
C THR A 75 5.41 -30.18 10.12
N VAL A 76 5.07 -31.46 10.31
CA VAL A 76 5.30 -32.51 9.31
C VAL A 76 4.25 -32.41 8.21
N VAL A 77 4.67 -32.56 6.96
CA VAL A 77 3.80 -32.54 5.78
C VAL A 77 4.02 -33.78 4.90
N ARG A 78 3.16 -33.99 3.92
CA ARG A 78 3.17 -35.20 3.08
C ARG A 78 4.21 -35.14 1.97
N SER A 79 4.57 -33.94 1.51
CA SER A 79 5.47 -33.75 0.38
C SER A 79 6.32 -32.50 0.52
N GLU A 80 7.42 -32.44 -0.23
CA GLU A 80 8.28 -31.25 -0.34
C GLU A 80 7.53 -30.04 -0.92
N ALA A 81 6.61 -30.28 -1.87
CA ALA A 81 5.78 -29.22 -2.43
C ALA A 81 4.85 -28.59 -1.38
N GLU A 82 4.25 -29.42 -0.52
CA GLU A 82 3.42 -28.96 0.58
C GLU A 82 4.25 -28.19 1.62
N ALA A 83 5.49 -28.64 1.91
CA ALA A 83 6.42 -27.90 2.78
C ALA A 83 6.75 -26.51 2.20
N LEU A 84 7.01 -26.41 0.90
CA LEU A 84 7.33 -25.15 0.24
C LEU A 84 6.18 -24.14 0.32
N LEU A 85 4.96 -24.59 0.08
CA LEU A 85 3.77 -23.74 0.16
C LEU A 85 3.47 -23.30 1.59
N LEU A 86 3.57 -24.23 2.55
CA LEU A 86 3.36 -23.94 3.96
C LEU A 86 4.41 -22.95 4.51
N GLU A 87 5.70 -23.12 4.13
CA GLU A 87 6.77 -22.19 4.47
C GLU A 87 6.42 -20.76 4.03
N ASN A 88 6.05 -20.56 2.77
CA ASN A 88 5.74 -19.24 2.23
C ASN A 88 4.46 -18.62 2.83
N ASN A 89 3.44 -19.43 3.12
CA ASN A 89 2.25 -18.98 3.83
C ASN A 89 2.60 -18.50 5.25
N LEU A 90 3.45 -19.23 5.95
CA LEU A 90 3.90 -18.87 7.30
C LEU A 90 4.81 -17.64 7.28
N ILE A 91 5.70 -17.50 6.30
CA ILE A 91 6.52 -16.29 6.11
C ILE A 91 5.63 -15.07 5.93
N LYS A 92 4.61 -15.17 5.07
CA LYS A 92 3.67 -14.09 4.79
C LYS A 92 2.82 -13.71 6.01
N THR A 93 2.40 -14.69 6.80
CA THR A 93 1.52 -14.50 7.95
C THR A 93 2.26 -14.03 9.19
N LEU A 94 3.43 -14.63 9.48
CA LEU A 94 4.17 -14.42 10.71
C LEU A 94 5.23 -13.32 10.62
N ASN A 95 5.58 -12.88 9.41
CA ASN A 95 6.58 -11.83 9.15
C ASN A 95 7.93 -12.04 9.87
N PRO A 96 8.60 -13.18 9.71
CA PRO A 96 9.81 -13.52 10.45
C PRO A 96 10.97 -12.57 10.11
N ARG A 97 11.86 -12.31 11.09
CA ARG A 97 12.93 -11.32 10.98
C ARG A 97 14.08 -11.72 10.03
N PHE A 98 14.23 -13.01 9.75
CA PHE A 98 15.36 -13.55 8.97
C PHE A 98 14.98 -14.15 7.60
N ASN A 99 13.71 -14.07 7.19
CA ASN A 99 13.27 -14.47 5.85
C ASN A 99 13.14 -13.27 4.91
N ILE A 100 13.32 -13.51 3.61
CA ILE A 100 12.91 -12.53 2.60
C ILE A 100 11.41 -12.35 2.67
N LEU A 101 10.96 -11.11 2.86
CA LEU A 101 9.54 -10.80 3.01
C LEU A 101 9.10 -9.73 2.01
N PHE A 102 8.06 -10.04 1.24
CA PHE A 102 7.34 -9.08 0.43
C PHE A 102 6.03 -8.68 1.14
N ARG A 103 5.94 -7.42 1.55
CA ARG A 103 4.73 -6.86 2.13
C ARG A 103 3.82 -6.37 1.01
N ASP A 104 2.72 -7.04 0.78
CA ASP A 104 1.67 -6.62 -0.15
C ASP A 104 0.36 -6.42 0.60
N ASP A 105 0.22 -5.27 1.25
CA ASP A 105 -0.95 -4.93 2.09
C ASP A 105 -2.19 -4.53 1.27
N LYS A 106 -2.10 -4.52 -0.06
CA LYS A 106 -3.15 -3.93 -0.89
C LYS A 106 -3.61 -4.88 -1.98
N SER A 107 -4.90 -5.25 -1.94
CA SER A 107 -5.56 -5.95 -3.04
C SER A 107 -5.40 -5.18 -4.36
N TYR A 108 -5.28 -5.90 -5.46
CA TYR A 108 -5.22 -5.31 -6.79
C TYR A 108 -6.53 -4.63 -7.16
N PRO A 109 -6.46 -3.52 -7.90
CA PRO A 109 -7.65 -2.92 -8.49
C PRO A 109 -8.08 -3.66 -9.76
N TYR A 110 -9.38 -3.62 -10.02
CA TYR A 110 -10.04 -4.21 -11.18
C TYR A 110 -10.91 -3.16 -11.87
N LEU A 111 -11.10 -3.33 -13.16
CA LEU A 111 -12.18 -2.70 -13.90
C LEU A 111 -13.41 -3.61 -13.77
N LYS A 112 -14.51 -3.07 -13.24
CA LYS A 112 -15.79 -3.79 -13.04
C LYS A 112 -16.81 -3.35 -14.08
N LEU A 113 -17.43 -4.31 -14.75
CA LEU A 113 -18.67 -4.12 -15.51
C LEU A 113 -19.84 -4.66 -14.68
N ALA A 114 -20.71 -3.77 -14.23
CA ALA A 114 -21.85 -4.14 -13.39
C ALA A 114 -22.91 -4.86 -14.21
N THR A 115 -23.58 -5.83 -13.60
CA THR A 115 -24.74 -6.52 -14.22
C THR A 115 -25.97 -5.63 -14.12
N HIS A 116 -26.27 -4.92 -15.20
CA HIS A 116 -27.43 -4.05 -15.35
C HIS A 116 -27.76 -3.95 -16.85
N THR A 117 -29.02 -3.70 -17.25
CA THR A 117 -29.42 -3.50 -18.64
C THR A 117 -28.51 -2.47 -19.34
N PHE A 118 -28.20 -1.37 -18.65
CA PHE A 118 -27.19 -0.42 -19.05
C PHE A 118 -25.97 -0.58 -18.13
N ALA A 119 -25.07 -1.51 -18.45
CA ALA A 119 -23.91 -1.86 -17.63
C ALA A 119 -23.06 -0.63 -17.30
N ARG A 120 -22.68 -0.49 -16.03
CA ARG A 120 -21.80 0.58 -15.55
C ARG A 120 -20.36 0.09 -15.55
N VAL A 121 -19.45 0.93 -16.07
CA VAL A 121 -18.01 0.74 -15.90
C VAL A 121 -17.56 1.43 -14.62
N ALA A 122 -16.86 0.71 -13.74
CA ALA A 122 -16.41 1.25 -12.47
C ALA A 122 -15.02 0.72 -12.07
N TYR A 123 -14.31 1.54 -11.31
CA TYR A 123 -13.16 1.10 -10.53
C TYR A 123 -13.64 0.21 -9.38
N TYR A 124 -12.96 -0.90 -9.17
CA TYR A 124 -13.27 -1.82 -8.07
C TYR A 124 -11.98 -2.28 -7.38
N ARG A 125 -12.08 -2.48 -6.08
CA ARG A 125 -11.02 -3.05 -5.27
C ARG A 125 -11.66 -3.83 -4.12
N GLY A 126 -11.36 -5.11 -4.04
CA GLY A 126 -11.93 -6.02 -3.04
C GLY A 126 -12.10 -7.42 -3.61
N ALA A 127 -12.82 -8.27 -2.89
CA ALA A 127 -13.13 -9.63 -3.32
C ALA A 127 -14.02 -9.63 -4.58
N VAL A 128 -13.70 -10.49 -5.55
CA VAL A 128 -14.43 -10.60 -6.82
C VAL A 128 -15.74 -11.37 -6.60
N GLU A 129 -16.85 -10.75 -6.94
CA GLU A 129 -18.19 -11.36 -6.86
C GLU A 129 -18.56 -12.02 -8.20
N LYS A 130 -19.02 -13.26 -8.19
CA LYS A 130 -19.44 -13.98 -9.41
C LYS A 130 -20.57 -13.29 -10.22
N LYS A 131 -21.29 -12.37 -9.58
CA LYS A 131 -22.42 -11.64 -10.18
C LYS A 131 -21.99 -10.60 -11.22
N HIS A 132 -20.76 -10.11 -11.17
CA HIS A 132 -20.28 -9.05 -12.04
C HIS A 132 -19.08 -9.51 -12.85
N ARG A 133 -18.76 -8.79 -13.92
CA ARG A 133 -17.59 -9.05 -14.75
C ARG A 133 -16.44 -8.16 -14.33
N TYR A 134 -15.28 -8.76 -14.14
CA TYR A 134 -14.07 -8.07 -13.70
C TYR A 134 -12.95 -8.31 -14.69
N PHE A 135 -12.20 -7.25 -14.98
CA PHE A 135 -11.02 -7.28 -15.85
C PHE A 135 -9.82 -6.81 -15.06
N GLY A 136 -8.72 -7.49 -15.18
CA GLY A 136 -7.48 -7.27 -14.42
C GLY A 136 -6.89 -8.59 -13.91
N PRO A 137 -6.06 -8.57 -12.87
CA PRO A 137 -5.71 -7.41 -12.02
C PRO A 137 -4.93 -6.32 -12.77
N TYR A 138 -5.04 -5.07 -12.28
CA TYR A 138 -4.26 -3.93 -12.77
C TYR A 138 -3.15 -3.57 -11.79
N PRO A 139 -1.98 -3.08 -12.24
CA PRO A 139 -0.87 -2.75 -11.36
C PRO A 139 -1.16 -1.53 -10.46
N SER A 140 -2.02 -0.62 -10.91
CA SER A 140 -2.35 0.60 -10.16
C SER A 140 -3.78 1.09 -10.38
N ALA A 141 -4.29 1.91 -9.45
CA ALA A 141 -5.59 2.57 -9.58
C ALA A 141 -5.62 3.54 -10.77
N TRP A 142 -4.47 4.12 -11.12
CA TRP A 142 -4.35 5.03 -12.28
C TRP A 142 -4.57 4.29 -13.58
N ALA A 143 -3.97 3.11 -13.76
CA ALA A 143 -4.13 2.27 -14.94
C ALA A 143 -5.59 1.85 -15.19
N VAL A 144 -6.35 1.55 -14.11
CA VAL A 144 -7.80 1.29 -14.23
C VAL A 144 -8.56 2.54 -14.69
N LYS A 145 -8.25 3.71 -14.10
CA LYS A 145 -8.92 4.97 -14.47
C LYS A 145 -8.63 5.36 -15.91
N GLU A 146 -7.42 5.17 -16.39
CA GLU A 146 -7.04 5.40 -17.77
C GLU A 146 -7.82 4.48 -18.71
N SER A 147 -7.91 3.19 -18.37
CA SER A 147 -8.75 2.23 -19.13
C SER A 147 -10.22 2.62 -19.14
N ILE A 148 -10.78 3.11 -18.02
CA ILE A 148 -12.16 3.62 -17.96
C ILE A 148 -12.34 4.83 -18.89
N LEU A 149 -11.42 5.80 -18.87
CA LEU A 149 -11.46 6.97 -19.74
C LEU A 149 -11.40 6.57 -21.22
N LEU A 150 -10.59 5.56 -21.55
CA LEU A 150 -10.52 5.01 -22.89
C LEU A 150 -11.85 4.38 -23.32
N LEU A 151 -12.45 3.51 -22.47
CA LEU A 151 -13.75 2.91 -22.75
C LEU A 151 -14.86 3.96 -22.92
N GLN A 152 -14.85 5.03 -22.12
CA GLN A 152 -15.76 6.16 -22.31
C GLN A 152 -15.55 6.87 -23.65
N LYS A 153 -14.30 7.03 -24.08
CA LYS A 153 -13.96 7.71 -25.35
C LYS A 153 -14.40 6.90 -26.55
N VAL A 154 -14.20 5.59 -26.52
CA VAL A 154 -14.42 4.71 -27.66
C VAL A 154 -15.84 4.16 -27.69
N PHE A 155 -16.34 3.60 -26.57
CA PHE A 155 -17.62 2.89 -26.48
C PHE A 155 -18.71 3.70 -25.77
N LYS A 156 -18.42 4.93 -25.34
CA LYS A 156 -19.38 5.86 -24.69
C LYS A 156 -20.16 5.24 -23.52
N LEU A 157 -19.52 4.33 -22.75
CA LEU A 157 -20.13 3.62 -21.64
C LEU A 157 -20.33 4.53 -20.42
N ARG A 158 -21.45 4.34 -19.69
CA ARG A 158 -21.72 5.09 -18.47
C ARG A 158 -20.81 4.70 -17.32
N THR A 159 -20.49 5.67 -16.46
CA THR A 159 -19.74 5.48 -15.21
C THR A 159 -20.50 5.96 -13.98
N CYS A 160 -21.65 6.61 -14.17
CA CYS A 160 -22.48 7.13 -13.08
C CYS A 160 -23.10 5.99 -12.25
N GLU A 161 -23.35 6.26 -10.98
CA GLU A 161 -24.01 5.33 -10.05
C GLU A 161 -25.48 5.11 -10.42
N ASP A 162 -26.02 3.95 -10.05
CA ASP A 162 -27.39 3.59 -10.43
C ASP A 162 -28.42 4.55 -9.81
N THR A 163 -28.17 5.07 -8.62
CA THR A 163 -28.99 6.11 -8.01
C THR A 163 -29.01 7.39 -8.83
N VAL A 164 -27.86 7.81 -9.35
CA VAL A 164 -27.75 8.99 -10.25
C VAL A 164 -28.39 8.70 -11.60
N PHE A 165 -28.21 7.48 -12.12
CA PHE A 165 -28.77 7.03 -13.39
C PHE A 165 -30.30 7.08 -13.37
N ASN A 166 -30.93 6.50 -12.35
CA ASN A 166 -32.37 6.36 -12.24
C ASN A 166 -33.13 7.68 -11.99
N ASN A 167 -32.44 8.68 -11.44
CA ASN A 167 -33.04 9.96 -11.07
C ASN A 167 -32.72 11.10 -12.06
N ARG A 168 -32.16 10.82 -13.24
CA ARG A 168 -31.84 11.86 -14.21
C ARG A 168 -33.02 12.14 -15.15
N THR A 169 -33.28 13.44 -15.33
CA THR A 169 -34.30 13.94 -16.28
C THR A 169 -33.67 14.63 -17.48
N ARG A 170 -32.37 14.91 -17.45
CA ARG A 170 -31.63 15.57 -18.55
C ARG A 170 -30.21 14.98 -18.71
N PRO A 171 -29.62 15.04 -19.93
CA PRO A 171 -28.28 14.54 -20.19
C PRO A 171 -27.23 15.27 -19.32
N CYS A 172 -26.20 14.52 -18.89
CA CYS A 172 -25.09 15.11 -18.14
C CYS A 172 -23.98 15.60 -19.07
N LEU A 173 -22.97 16.25 -18.48
CA LEU A 173 -21.80 16.73 -19.20
C LEU A 173 -21.11 15.63 -20.02
N LEU A 174 -21.02 14.41 -19.50
CA LEU A 174 -20.38 13.29 -20.25
C LEU A 174 -21.08 12.98 -21.57
N TYR A 175 -22.40 13.15 -21.65
CA TYR A 175 -23.14 13.04 -22.93
C TYR A 175 -22.77 14.19 -23.86
N GLN A 176 -22.76 15.43 -23.35
CA GLN A 176 -22.46 16.62 -24.15
C GLN A 176 -21.04 16.57 -24.76
N ILE A 177 -20.06 16.05 -24.00
CA ILE A 177 -18.68 15.87 -24.47
C ILE A 177 -18.44 14.52 -25.17
N LYS A 178 -19.52 13.82 -25.57
CA LYS A 178 -19.49 12.53 -26.30
C LYS A 178 -18.69 11.42 -25.60
N ARG A 179 -18.75 11.37 -24.25
CA ARG A 179 -18.14 10.34 -23.41
C ARG A 179 -19.13 9.34 -22.82
N CYS A 180 -20.42 9.53 -23.06
CA CYS A 180 -21.51 8.67 -22.66
C CYS A 180 -22.62 8.74 -23.71
N SER A 181 -23.27 7.62 -24.02
CA SER A 181 -24.38 7.55 -24.98
C SER A 181 -25.72 8.05 -24.44
N GLY A 182 -25.79 8.45 -23.15
CA GLY A 182 -26.98 9.02 -22.53
C GLY A 182 -28.14 8.04 -22.27
N PRO A 183 -27.87 6.79 -21.83
CA PRO A 183 -28.92 5.79 -21.61
C PRO A 183 -29.91 6.17 -20.50
N CYS A 184 -29.52 7.05 -19.56
CA CYS A 184 -30.39 7.54 -18.47
C CYS A 184 -31.56 8.39 -18.94
N VAL A 185 -31.50 8.93 -20.15
CA VAL A 185 -32.56 9.77 -20.76
C VAL A 185 -33.07 9.21 -22.09
N GLY A 186 -32.78 7.93 -22.37
CA GLY A 186 -33.31 7.21 -23.53
C GLY A 186 -32.68 7.58 -24.89
N HIS A 187 -31.48 8.16 -24.90
CA HIS A 187 -30.79 8.51 -26.16
C HIS A 187 -30.16 7.31 -26.89
N ILE A 188 -30.16 6.12 -26.27
CA ILE A 188 -29.69 4.86 -26.84
C ILE A 188 -30.63 3.73 -26.41
N SER A 189 -30.88 2.77 -27.30
CA SER A 189 -31.70 1.59 -26.95
C SER A 189 -30.88 0.60 -26.08
N PRO A 190 -31.57 -0.28 -25.30
CA PRO A 190 -30.89 -1.33 -24.54
C PRO A 190 -30.05 -2.26 -25.42
N GLU A 191 -30.51 -2.58 -26.63
CA GLU A 191 -29.85 -3.49 -27.58
C GLU A 191 -28.55 -2.85 -28.13
N GLN A 192 -28.61 -1.58 -28.53
CA GLN A 192 -27.44 -0.84 -28.99
C GLN A 192 -26.40 -0.68 -27.89
N TYR A 193 -26.85 -0.36 -26.65
CA TYR A 193 -25.93 -0.23 -25.51
C TYR A 193 -25.29 -1.58 -25.14
N ALA A 194 -26.04 -2.68 -25.22
CA ALA A 194 -25.51 -4.02 -25.00
C ALA A 194 -24.43 -4.39 -26.02
N GLN A 195 -24.59 -3.94 -27.29
CA GLN A 195 -23.55 -4.13 -28.32
C GLN A 195 -22.28 -3.33 -27.99
N ASP A 196 -22.40 -2.09 -27.51
CA ASP A 196 -21.26 -1.28 -27.09
C ASP A 196 -20.52 -1.93 -25.89
N VAL A 197 -21.26 -2.49 -24.94
CA VAL A 197 -20.71 -3.26 -23.81
C VAL A 197 -19.98 -4.51 -24.31
N ALA A 198 -20.56 -5.27 -25.23
CA ALA A 198 -19.93 -6.48 -25.80
C ALA A 198 -18.64 -6.13 -26.56
N ASN A 199 -18.63 -5.03 -27.30
CA ASN A 199 -17.42 -4.54 -27.99
C ASN A 199 -16.34 -4.10 -26.98
N ALA A 200 -16.74 -3.44 -25.90
CA ALA A 200 -15.80 -3.07 -24.84
C ALA A 200 -15.20 -4.29 -24.14
N GLU A 201 -15.96 -5.36 -23.94
CA GLU A 201 -15.46 -6.64 -23.40
C GLU A 201 -14.47 -7.31 -24.32
N LYS A 202 -14.79 -7.43 -25.61
CA LYS A 202 -13.86 -7.96 -26.62
C LYS A 202 -12.55 -7.16 -26.65
N PHE A 203 -12.66 -5.83 -26.55
CA PHE A 203 -11.49 -4.97 -26.47
C PHE A 203 -10.63 -5.25 -25.21
N LEU A 204 -11.25 -5.41 -24.05
CA LEU A 204 -10.54 -5.76 -22.81
C LEU A 204 -9.91 -7.16 -22.85
N GLN A 205 -10.47 -8.07 -23.65
CA GLN A 205 -9.95 -9.42 -23.90
C GLN A 205 -8.92 -9.51 -25.02
N GLY A 206 -8.57 -8.36 -25.65
CA GLY A 206 -7.57 -8.29 -26.73
C GLY A 206 -8.09 -8.68 -28.12
N GLU A 207 -9.41 -8.73 -28.31
CA GLU A 207 -10.03 -9.09 -29.62
C GLU A 207 -10.29 -7.86 -30.48
N THR A 208 -9.35 -6.91 -30.49
CA THR A 208 -9.52 -5.59 -31.11
C THR A 208 -9.70 -5.66 -32.61
N GLN A 209 -9.05 -6.62 -33.29
CA GLN A 209 -9.17 -6.78 -34.75
C GLN A 209 -10.60 -7.16 -35.18
N GLN A 210 -11.28 -8.01 -34.40
CA GLN A 210 -12.69 -8.38 -34.69
C GLN A 210 -13.62 -7.16 -34.57
N ILE A 211 -13.33 -6.26 -33.58
CA ILE A 211 -14.10 -5.03 -33.38
C ILE A 211 -13.92 -4.11 -34.59
N LEU A 212 -12.67 -3.90 -35.03
CA LEU A 212 -12.36 -3.03 -36.18
C LEU A 212 -13.07 -3.52 -37.43
N THR A 213 -12.99 -4.82 -37.73
CA THR A 213 -13.70 -5.42 -38.89
C THR A 213 -15.21 -5.26 -38.79
N GLY A 214 -15.81 -5.44 -37.59
CA GLY A 214 -17.23 -5.25 -37.38
C GLY A 214 -17.67 -3.79 -37.54
N LEU A 215 -16.89 -2.84 -37.01
CA LEU A 215 -17.15 -1.40 -37.15
C LEU A 215 -16.99 -0.93 -38.61
N GLU A 216 -16.03 -1.48 -39.35
CA GLU A 216 -15.84 -1.22 -40.78
C GLU A 216 -17.04 -1.67 -41.60
N GLN A 217 -17.55 -2.89 -41.37
CA GLN A 217 -18.75 -3.38 -42.02
C GLN A 217 -19.98 -2.50 -41.73
N GLN A 218 -20.18 -2.10 -40.49
CA GLN A 218 -21.28 -1.20 -40.11
C GLN A 218 -21.12 0.17 -40.75
N MET A 219 -19.91 0.73 -40.78
CA MET A 219 -19.61 2.01 -41.42
C MET A 219 -19.96 1.99 -42.92
N LEU A 220 -19.57 0.92 -43.63
CA LEU A 220 -19.89 0.74 -45.04
C LEU A 220 -21.40 0.60 -45.27
N ALA A 221 -22.11 -0.18 -44.43
CA ALA A 221 -23.55 -0.35 -44.53
C ALA A 221 -24.35 0.96 -44.31
N HIS A 222 -23.87 1.84 -43.39
CA HIS A 222 -24.44 3.18 -43.21
C HIS A 222 -24.14 4.12 -44.39
N ALA A 223 -22.92 4.01 -44.93
CA ALA A 223 -22.53 4.81 -46.10
C ALA A 223 -23.37 4.41 -47.33
N GLU A 224 -23.65 3.15 -47.59
CA GLU A 224 -24.54 2.67 -48.66
C GLU A 224 -25.97 3.19 -48.52
N LYS A 225 -26.47 3.39 -47.29
CA LYS A 225 -27.75 3.98 -46.96
C LYS A 225 -27.74 5.50 -46.99
N LEU A 226 -26.63 6.13 -47.35
CA LEU A 226 -26.39 7.58 -47.33
C LEU A 226 -26.52 8.22 -45.93
N GLU A 227 -26.34 7.42 -44.88
CA GLU A 227 -26.36 7.83 -43.45
C GLU A 227 -24.96 8.31 -43.03
N PHE A 228 -24.47 9.40 -43.65
CA PHE A 228 -23.07 9.82 -43.55
C PHE A 228 -22.64 10.24 -42.13
N GLU A 229 -23.54 10.75 -41.30
CA GLU A 229 -23.21 11.12 -39.93
C GLU A 229 -22.89 9.89 -39.07
N GLN A 230 -23.67 8.82 -39.21
CA GLN A 230 -23.43 7.54 -38.51
C GLN A 230 -22.16 6.88 -39.01
N ALA A 231 -21.94 6.87 -40.34
CA ALA A 231 -20.69 6.36 -40.92
C ALA A 231 -19.45 7.14 -40.42
N ALA A 232 -19.56 8.50 -40.29
CA ALA A 232 -18.49 9.32 -39.73
C ALA A 232 -18.21 9.04 -38.25
N GLU A 233 -19.25 8.80 -37.43
CA GLU A 233 -19.06 8.42 -36.03
C GLU A 233 -18.31 7.08 -35.90
N LEU A 234 -18.67 6.06 -36.67
CA LEU A 234 -18.01 4.76 -36.70
C LEU A 234 -16.54 4.89 -37.15
N ARG A 235 -16.27 5.68 -38.20
CA ARG A 235 -14.90 6.00 -38.65
C ARG A 235 -14.09 6.65 -37.54
N ASN A 236 -14.64 7.60 -36.80
CA ASN A 236 -13.98 8.27 -35.69
C ASN A 236 -13.69 7.29 -34.54
N GLN A 237 -14.61 6.35 -34.28
CA GLN A 237 -14.43 5.29 -33.29
C GLN A 237 -13.31 4.33 -33.70
N MET A 238 -13.26 3.89 -34.97
CA MET A 238 -12.16 3.07 -35.52
C MET A 238 -10.82 3.82 -35.43
N SER A 239 -10.77 5.11 -35.77
CA SER A 239 -9.58 5.92 -35.66
C SER A 239 -9.09 6.04 -34.20
N ALA A 240 -10.00 6.16 -33.24
CA ALA A 240 -9.65 6.20 -31.81
C ALA A 240 -9.07 4.85 -31.35
N LEU A 241 -9.66 3.74 -31.77
CA LEU A 241 -9.15 2.37 -31.50
C LEU A 241 -7.77 2.16 -32.13
N SER A 242 -7.61 2.52 -33.43
CA SER A 242 -6.34 2.36 -34.14
C SER A 242 -5.22 3.19 -33.54
N LYS A 243 -5.49 4.40 -33.04
CA LYS A 243 -4.50 5.21 -32.31
C LYS A 243 -4.03 4.53 -31.03
N VAL A 244 -4.93 3.90 -30.28
CA VAL A 244 -4.59 3.14 -29.09
C VAL A 244 -3.71 1.92 -29.46
N LEU A 245 -4.04 1.21 -30.52
CA LEU A 245 -3.23 0.11 -31.04
C LEU A 245 -1.84 0.58 -31.47
N HIS A 246 -1.72 1.68 -32.19
CA HIS A 246 -0.42 2.24 -32.61
C HIS A 246 0.43 2.74 -31.44
N GLN A 247 -0.16 3.34 -30.41
CA GLN A 247 0.56 3.73 -29.21
C GLN A 247 1.03 2.54 -28.38
N GLN A 248 0.34 1.41 -28.52
CA GLN A 248 0.66 0.14 -27.88
C GLN A 248 1.36 -0.84 -28.84
N SER A 249 2.07 -0.37 -29.88
CA SER A 249 2.70 -1.17 -30.96
C SER A 249 3.59 -2.33 -30.50
N MET A 250 3.31 -2.86 -29.32
CA MET A 250 3.84 -4.07 -28.72
C MET A 250 2.90 -5.27 -28.90
N GLU A 251 1.87 -5.18 -29.75
CA GLU A 251 0.97 -6.29 -30.02
C GLU A 251 1.58 -7.19 -31.09
N ILE A 252 2.04 -8.37 -30.68
CA ILE A 252 2.27 -9.49 -31.61
C ILE A 252 1.64 -10.73 -30.98
N GLY A 253 0.89 -11.41 -31.84
CA GLY A 253 0.02 -12.52 -31.55
C GLY A 253 0.64 -13.65 -30.72
N GLY A 254 -0.17 -14.13 -29.79
CA GLY A 254 0.05 -15.38 -29.07
C GLY A 254 -0.24 -15.31 -27.58
N ASP A 255 0.32 -14.33 -26.87
CA ASP A 255 0.18 -14.26 -25.43
C ASP A 255 -0.83 -13.19 -25.01
N LYS A 256 -2.02 -13.62 -24.63
CA LYS A 256 -3.04 -12.70 -24.17
C LYS A 256 -2.75 -12.17 -22.76
N ASP A 257 -2.28 -13.04 -21.86
CA ASP A 257 -2.04 -12.69 -20.46
C ASP A 257 -0.66 -13.17 -20.02
N VAL A 258 0.20 -12.22 -19.66
CA VAL A 258 1.60 -12.46 -19.26
C VAL A 258 1.96 -11.56 -18.09
N ASP A 259 2.67 -12.08 -17.11
CA ASP A 259 3.39 -11.28 -16.12
C ASP A 259 4.89 -11.35 -16.40
N ILE A 260 5.52 -10.18 -16.44
CA ILE A 260 6.96 -10.04 -16.66
C ILE A 260 7.59 -9.64 -15.33
N LEU A 261 8.50 -10.49 -14.86
CA LEU A 261 9.15 -10.38 -13.57
C LEU A 261 10.64 -10.13 -13.75
N ALA A 262 11.09 -8.95 -13.39
CA ALA A 262 12.50 -8.60 -13.44
C ALA A 262 12.99 -8.20 -12.06
N VAL A 263 14.14 -8.72 -11.65
CA VAL A 263 14.77 -8.43 -10.37
C VAL A 263 16.11 -7.73 -10.58
N LYS A 264 16.41 -6.80 -9.66
CA LYS A 264 17.72 -6.17 -9.53
C LYS A 264 18.10 -6.09 -8.07
N VAL A 265 19.36 -6.42 -7.79
CA VAL A 265 19.96 -6.28 -6.44
C VAL A 265 21.13 -5.32 -6.51
N GLN A 266 21.20 -4.37 -5.60
CA GLN A 266 22.31 -3.42 -5.46
C GLN A 266 22.34 -2.81 -4.05
N GLY A 267 23.54 -2.66 -3.48
CA GLY A 267 23.72 -2.00 -2.20
C GLY A 267 22.93 -2.61 -1.04
N GLY A 268 22.78 -3.94 -0.99
CA GLY A 268 22.02 -4.63 0.05
C GLY A 268 20.50 -4.44 -0.05
N LYS A 269 20.00 -3.94 -1.18
CA LYS A 269 18.57 -3.77 -1.48
C LYS A 269 18.20 -4.48 -2.78
N ALA A 270 16.95 -4.86 -2.91
CA ALA A 270 16.42 -5.44 -4.13
C ALA A 270 15.14 -4.75 -4.58
N CYS A 271 14.89 -4.81 -5.89
CA CYS A 271 13.63 -4.43 -6.49
C CYS A 271 13.18 -5.55 -7.43
N VAL A 272 11.96 -6.04 -7.26
CA VAL A 272 11.28 -6.88 -8.25
C VAL A 272 10.26 -6.00 -8.95
N ASN A 273 10.42 -5.82 -10.26
CA ASN A 273 9.45 -5.11 -11.09
C ASN A 273 8.50 -6.10 -11.75
N LEU A 274 7.23 -5.99 -11.48
CA LEU A 274 6.16 -6.77 -12.09
C LEU A 274 5.48 -5.92 -13.14
N ALA A 275 5.65 -6.26 -14.42
CA ALA A 275 4.91 -5.67 -15.53
C ALA A 275 3.77 -6.62 -15.95
N MET A 276 2.56 -6.08 -16.11
CA MET A 276 1.37 -6.86 -16.39
C MET A 276 0.87 -6.64 -17.80
N VAL A 277 0.73 -7.72 -18.56
CA VAL A 277 0.06 -7.74 -19.87
C VAL A 277 -1.24 -8.51 -19.76
N ARG A 278 -2.35 -7.91 -20.16
CA ARG A 278 -3.68 -8.54 -20.19
C ARG A 278 -4.38 -8.23 -21.50
N GLY A 279 -4.91 -9.27 -22.13
CA GLY A 279 -5.48 -9.16 -23.48
C GLY A 279 -4.48 -8.63 -24.51
N GLY A 280 -3.20 -9.00 -24.40
CA GLY A 280 -2.11 -8.49 -25.26
C GLY A 280 -1.69 -7.04 -24.97
N ARG A 281 -2.29 -6.35 -23.98
CA ARG A 281 -1.99 -4.96 -23.66
C ARG A 281 -1.17 -4.83 -22.39
N HIS A 282 -0.11 -4.04 -22.44
CA HIS A 282 0.68 -3.68 -21.27
C HIS A 282 -0.13 -2.73 -20.36
N LEU A 283 -0.47 -3.19 -19.17
CA LEU A 283 -1.27 -2.43 -18.20
C LEU A 283 -0.43 -1.55 -17.26
N GLY A 284 0.89 -1.65 -17.34
CA GLY A 284 1.85 -0.93 -16.52
C GLY A 284 2.67 -1.82 -15.61
N ASP A 285 3.56 -1.16 -14.86
CA ASP A 285 4.55 -1.78 -13.98
C ASP A 285 4.25 -1.48 -12.52
N ARG A 286 4.68 -2.40 -11.64
CA ARG A 286 4.67 -2.21 -10.20
C ARG A 286 5.97 -2.71 -9.58
N PRO A 287 6.75 -1.84 -8.92
CA PRO A 287 7.95 -2.23 -8.20
C PRO A 287 7.59 -2.77 -6.82
N TYR A 288 8.32 -3.78 -6.37
CA TYR A 288 8.26 -4.38 -5.04
C TYR A 288 9.65 -4.38 -4.43
N PHE A 289 9.75 -3.99 -3.17
CA PHE A 289 10.98 -3.90 -2.42
C PHE A 289 10.92 -4.85 -1.23
N PRO A 290 11.61 -6.00 -1.28
CA PRO A 290 11.64 -6.94 -0.17
C PRO A 290 12.47 -6.41 1.00
N THR A 291 12.17 -6.92 2.18
CA THR A 291 12.99 -6.73 3.38
C THR A 291 13.83 -7.97 3.65
N HIS A 292 14.91 -7.82 4.42
CA HIS A 292 15.75 -8.92 4.92
C HIS A 292 16.47 -9.77 3.85
N ILE A 293 16.78 -9.19 2.70
CA ILE A 293 17.46 -9.91 1.61
C ILE A 293 18.88 -10.35 1.97
N GLU A 294 19.52 -9.63 2.88
CA GLU A 294 20.89 -9.90 3.34
C GLU A 294 21.03 -11.27 4.03
N ASN A 295 19.92 -11.78 4.57
CA ASN A 295 19.89 -13.08 5.25
C ASN A 295 19.76 -14.27 4.26
N ALA A 296 19.38 -14.01 3.02
CA ALA A 296 19.07 -15.03 2.03
C ALA A 296 20.31 -15.75 1.49
N VAL A 297 21.45 -15.06 1.41
CA VAL A 297 22.70 -15.64 0.88
C VAL A 297 23.21 -16.72 1.81
N ASP A 298 23.31 -16.40 3.10
CA ASP A 298 23.82 -17.33 4.12
C ASP A 298 22.92 -18.57 4.24
N VAL A 299 21.59 -18.40 4.11
CA VAL A 299 20.62 -19.51 4.17
C VAL A 299 20.71 -20.38 2.92
N ALA A 300 20.91 -19.78 1.74
CA ALA A 300 21.02 -20.50 0.49
C ALA A 300 22.32 -21.35 0.41
N GLU A 301 23.42 -20.85 0.97
CA GLU A 301 24.66 -21.61 1.10
C GLU A 301 24.48 -22.86 1.96
N MET A 302 23.69 -22.76 3.03
CA MET A 302 23.32 -23.91 3.85
C MET A 302 22.40 -24.92 3.14
N ASP A 303 21.53 -24.43 2.21
CA ASP A 303 20.65 -25.28 1.42
C ASP A 303 21.37 -25.98 0.27
N ALA A 304 22.50 -25.44 -0.18
CA ALA A 304 23.29 -25.99 -1.31
C ALA A 304 24.24 -27.13 -0.92
N GLU A 305 24.40 -27.45 0.37
CA GLU A 305 25.25 -28.59 0.77
C GLU A 305 24.62 -29.92 0.35
N PRO A 306 25.33 -30.77 -0.42
CA PRO A 306 24.80 -32.02 -0.94
C PRO A 306 24.49 -33.00 0.19
N ASP A 307 23.33 -33.64 0.11
CA ASP A 307 23.03 -34.84 0.88
C ASP A 307 23.98 -35.95 0.43
N THR A 308 25.02 -36.25 1.19
CA THR A 308 26.12 -37.15 0.90
C THR A 308 25.72 -38.61 0.73
N GLU A 309 24.46 -38.98 0.59
CA GLU A 309 24.02 -40.38 0.53
C GLU A 309 23.13 -40.76 -0.67
N SER A 310 22.84 -39.87 -1.61
CA SER A 310 22.12 -40.24 -2.83
C SER A 310 22.99 -40.00 -4.08
N GLY A 311 23.31 -41.09 -4.77
CA GLY A 311 23.99 -41.35 -6.04
C GLY A 311 24.49 -40.15 -6.86
N ALA A 312 25.76 -40.30 -7.24
CA ALA A 312 26.69 -39.36 -7.82
C ALA A 312 26.43 -38.90 -9.29
N GLU A 313 25.23 -38.90 -9.85
CA GLU A 313 25.01 -38.52 -11.24
C GLU A 313 24.14 -37.30 -11.52
N GLU A 314 23.43 -36.72 -10.55
CA GLU A 314 22.65 -35.46 -10.72
C GLU A 314 23.30 -34.20 -10.11
N SER A 315 24.44 -34.32 -9.48
CA SER A 315 25.08 -33.27 -8.65
C SER A 315 25.99 -32.30 -9.38
N LEU A 316 26.15 -32.36 -10.71
CA LEU A 316 27.13 -31.54 -11.47
C LEU A 316 26.53 -30.25 -12.08
N ALA A 317 25.28 -29.90 -11.84
CA ALA A 317 24.61 -28.75 -12.47
C ALA A 317 24.00 -27.69 -11.49
N THR A 318 24.14 -27.82 -10.19
CA THR A 318 23.63 -26.83 -9.23
C THR A 318 24.74 -25.96 -8.67
N GLY A 319 25.22 -25.01 -9.49
CA GLY A 319 25.93 -23.85 -8.97
C GLY A 319 25.02 -23.09 -7.98
N ALA A 320 25.60 -22.47 -6.95
CA ALA A 320 24.89 -21.65 -5.99
C ALA A 320 23.95 -20.67 -6.72
N LYS A 321 22.66 -20.64 -6.34
CA LYS A 321 21.68 -19.71 -6.94
C LYS A 321 22.14 -18.27 -6.70
N SER A 322 21.97 -17.40 -7.70
CA SER A 322 22.21 -15.97 -7.53
C SER A 322 21.22 -15.37 -6.49
N LEU A 323 21.63 -14.29 -5.83
CA LEU A 323 20.74 -13.60 -4.88
C LEU A 323 19.49 -13.08 -5.61
N GLU A 324 19.63 -12.66 -6.85
CA GLU A 324 18.53 -12.28 -7.72
C GLU A 324 17.52 -13.43 -7.91
N ALA A 325 18.01 -14.63 -8.20
CA ALA A 325 17.14 -15.80 -8.35
C ALA A 325 16.38 -16.13 -7.05
N LEU A 326 17.04 -16.07 -5.91
CA LEU A 326 16.39 -16.30 -4.59
C LEU A 326 15.31 -15.26 -4.30
N VAL A 327 15.60 -13.98 -4.55
CA VAL A 327 14.63 -12.89 -4.36
C VAL A 327 13.44 -13.08 -5.30
N LEU A 328 13.67 -13.45 -6.54
CA LEU A 328 12.61 -13.67 -7.52
C LEU A 328 11.74 -14.88 -7.17
N GLU A 329 12.33 -15.99 -6.74
CA GLU A 329 11.59 -17.17 -6.28
C GLU A 329 10.74 -16.87 -5.04
N ALA A 330 11.30 -16.13 -4.06
CA ALA A 330 10.56 -15.68 -2.90
C ALA A 330 9.37 -14.78 -3.28
N PHE A 331 9.57 -13.89 -4.26
CA PHE A 331 8.48 -13.06 -4.78
C PHE A 331 7.39 -13.93 -5.41
N ILE A 332 7.73 -14.82 -6.34
CA ILE A 332 6.76 -15.69 -7.03
C ILE A 332 5.97 -16.52 -6.02
N ALA A 333 6.67 -17.12 -5.06
CA ALA A 333 6.04 -17.95 -4.04
C ALA A 333 5.06 -17.17 -3.16
N GLN A 334 5.43 -15.96 -2.71
CA GLN A 334 4.57 -15.16 -1.82
C GLN A 334 3.47 -14.42 -2.56
N HIS A 335 3.74 -13.99 -3.80
CA HIS A 335 2.81 -13.19 -4.58
C HIS A 335 1.61 -14.01 -5.09
N TYR A 336 1.87 -15.20 -5.69
CA TYR A 336 0.85 -16.00 -6.34
C TYR A 336 0.13 -16.99 -5.41
N ILE A 337 0.33 -16.91 -4.12
CA ILE A 337 -0.48 -17.67 -3.14
C ILE A 337 -1.96 -17.25 -3.21
N ASP A 338 -2.22 -15.94 -3.22
CA ASP A 338 -3.57 -15.37 -3.14
C ASP A 338 -4.01 -14.68 -4.44
N ILE A 339 -3.13 -14.64 -5.45
CA ILE A 339 -3.36 -13.93 -6.71
C ILE A 339 -3.36 -14.93 -7.85
N PRO A 340 -4.34 -14.87 -8.77
CA PRO A 340 -4.36 -15.75 -9.92
C PRO A 340 -3.10 -15.62 -10.78
N VAL A 341 -2.47 -16.74 -11.09
CA VAL A 341 -1.29 -16.81 -11.97
C VAL A 341 -1.76 -16.70 -13.41
N PRO A 342 -1.17 -15.82 -14.25
CA PRO A 342 -1.43 -15.81 -15.68
C PRO A 342 -0.83 -17.06 -16.38
N PRO A 343 -1.25 -17.41 -17.58
CA PRO A 343 -0.76 -18.58 -18.32
C PRO A 343 0.75 -18.56 -18.56
N THR A 344 1.38 -17.38 -18.56
CA THR A 344 2.82 -17.22 -18.83
C THR A 344 3.44 -16.25 -17.82
N LEU A 345 4.53 -16.67 -17.21
CA LEU A 345 5.47 -15.82 -16.46
C LEU A 345 6.75 -15.69 -17.29
N VAL A 346 7.21 -14.47 -17.53
CA VAL A 346 8.52 -14.19 -18.13
C VAL A 346 9.43 -13.68 -17.03
N CYS A 347 10.54 -14.37 -16.79
CA CYS A 347 11.41 -14.14 -15.62
C CYS A 347 12.83 -13.73 -16.07
N SER A 348 13.43 -12.77 -15.36
CA SER A 348 14.82 -12.36 -15.59
C SER A 348 15.82 -13.41 -15.13
N GLU A 349 15.46 -14.22 -14.13
CA GLU A 349 16.27 -15.27 -13.57
C GLU A 349 15.61 -16.64 -13.74
N PRO A 350 16.37 -17.74 -13.76
CA PRO A 350 15.82 -19.08 -13.76
C PRO A 350 15.05 -19.36 -12.48
N VAL A 351 13.88 -19.97 -12.61
CA VAL A 351 12.99 -20.31 -11.50
C VAL A 351 12.95 -21.81 -11.28
N ASP A 352 12.97 -22.28 -10.04
CA ASP A 352 12.94 -23.70 -9.70
C ASP A 352 11.64 -24.35 -10.22
N LYS A 353 11.81 -25.44 -10.98
CA LYS A 353 10.70 -26.22 -11.52
C LYS A 353 9.78 -26.78 -10.44
N LYS A 354 10.33 -27.07 -9.23
CA LYS A 354 9.55 -27.56 -8.10
C LYS A 354 8.62 -26.50 -7.55
N LEU A 355 9.06 -25.22 -7.51
CA LEU A 355 8.21 -24.09 -7.12
C LEU A 355 7.04 -23.95 -8.10
N ILE A 356 7.32 -24.02 -9.43
CA ILE A 356 6.28 -23.94 -10.44
C ILE A 356 5.30 -25.11 -10.33
N ALA A 357 5.79 -26.34 -10.14
CA ALA A 357 4.94 -27.51 -9.94
C ALA A 357 4.05 -27.40 -8.70
N ALA A 358 4.58 -26.89 -7.59
CA ALA A 358 3.82 -26.66 -6.37
C ALA A 358 2.70 -25.62 -6.55
N LEU A 359 2.98 -24.49 -7.22
CA LEU A 359 1.98 -23.46 -7.52
C LEU A 359 0.91 -23.95 -8.49
N VAL A 360 1.27 -24.78 -9.50
CA VAL A 360 0.30 -25.44 -10.40
C VAL A 360 -0.61 -26.39 -9.61
N ALA A 361 -0.06 -27.16 -8.68
CA ALA A 361 -0.85 -28.06 -7.85
C ALA A 361 -1.82 -27.32 -6.92
N GLN A 362 -1.41 -26.17 -6.37
CA GLN A 362 -2.22 -25.33 -5.51
C GLN A 362 -3.33 -24.59 -6.28
N SER A 363 -2.96 -23.91 -7.38
CA SER A 363 -3.88 -23.06 -8.13
C SER A 363 -4.84 -23.85 -9.04
N GLY A 364 -4.48 -25.10 -9.36
CA GLY A 364 -5.17 -25.91 -10.37
C GLY A 364 -5.01 -25.39 -11.81
N VAL A 365 -4.22 -24.33 -12.03
CA VAL A 365 -3.99 -23.69 -13.33
C VAL A 365 -2.60 -24.05 -13.84
N ARG A 366 -2.52 -24.54 -15.06
CA ARG A 366 -1.23 -24.78 -15.73
C ARG A 366 -0.69 -23.47 -16.29
N PHE A 367 0.53 -23.11 -15.95
CA PHE A 367 1.24 -21.96 -16.48
C PHE A 367 2.71 -22.31 -16.76
N ALA A 368 3.37 -21.49 -17.57
CA ALA A 368 4.78 -21.64 -17.93
C ALA A 368 5.62 -20.49 -17.38
N ALA A 369 6.75 -20.79 -16.75
CA ALA A 369 7.78 -19.81 -16.42
C ALA A 369 8.89 -19.87 -17.49
N ILE A 370 9.14 -18.75 -18.16
CA ILE A 370 10.08 -18.64 -19.29
C ILE A 370 11.24 -17.76 -18.83
N HIS A 371 12.42 -18.35 -18.84
CA HIS A 371 13.70 -17.66 -18.71
C HIS A 371 14.34 -17.58 -20.10
N GLN A 372 15.03 -16.46 -20.40
CA GLN A 372 15.61 -16.17 -21.70
C GLN A 372 14.58 -16.16 -22.88
N PRO A 373 13.58 -15.30 -22.80
CA PRO A 373 12.57 -15.19 -23.82
C PRO A 373 13.17 -14.68 -25.16
N ARG A 374 12.43 -14.89 -26.25
CA ARG A 374 12.79 -14.39 -27.58
C ARG A 374 11.83 -13.30 -28.03
N GLU A 375 12.21 -12.58 -29.08
CA GLU A 375 11.37 -11.59 -29.76
C GLU A 375 10.71 -10.57 -28.81
N GLN A 376 9.41 -10.42 -28.92
CA GLN A 376 8.65 -9.43 -28.15
C GLN A 376 8.75 -9.62 -26.63
N ARG A 377 8.73 -10.86 -26.14
CA ARG A 377 8.87 -11.14 -24.70
C ARG A 377 10.23 -10.70 -24.16
N ARG A 378 11.28 -10.72 -24.99
CA ARG A 378 12.59 -10.20 -24.63
C ARG A 378 12.56 -8.68 -24.46
N ILE A 379 11.92 -7.97 -25.37
CA ILE A 379 11.77 -6.51 -25.29
C ILE A 379 11.04 -6.13 -23.98
N TRP A 380 9.97 -6.83 -23.65
CA TRP A 380 9.24 -6.61 -22.40
C TRP A 380 10.12 -6.88 -21.17
N LEU A 381 10.90 -7.93 -21.19
CA LEU A 381 11.82 -8.25 -20.10
C LEU A 381 12.92 -7.20 -19.95
N ASP A 382 13.54 -6.75 -21.03
CA ASP A 382 14.55 -5.70 -21.03
C ASP A 382 13.98 -4.38 -20.46
N MET A 383 12.74 -4.03 -20.80
CA MET A 383 12.04 -2.87 -20.22
C MET A 383 11.78 -3.05 -18.73
N ALA A 384 11.31 -4.21 -18.30
CA ALA A 384 11.05 -4.50 -16.89
C ALA A 384 12.35 -4.48 -16.06
N GLN A 385 13.46 -4.99 -16.60
CA GLN A 385 14.79 -4.91 -15.98
C GLN A 385 15.25 -3.46 -15.83
N LYS A 386 15.11 -2.66 -16.88
CA LYS A 386 15.43 -1.23 -16.83
C LYS A 386 14.61 -0.50 -15.77
N ASN A 387 13.32 -0.82 -15.68
CA ASN A 387 12.44 -0.23 -14.66
C ASN A 387 12.83 -0.67 -13.25
N ALA A 388 13.20 -1.95 -13.04
CA ALA A 388 13.72 -2.42 -11.75
C ALA A 388 14.99 -1.65 -11.32
N GLU A 389 15.93 -1.45 -12.26
CA GLU A 389 17.15 -0.66 -12.02
C GLU A 389 16.83 0.79 -11.62
N LEU A 390 15.98 1.47 -12.40
CA LEU A 390 15.60 2.85 -12.15
C LEU A 390 14.90 3.02 -10.79
N GLN A 391 13.97 2.12 -10.45
CA GLN A 391 13.25 2.17 -9.18
C GLN A 391 14.18 1.89 -8.00
N LEU A 392 15.12 0.96 -8.14
CA LEU A 392 16.10 0.67 -7.10
C LEU A 392 17.08 1.84 -6.91
N ALA A 393 17.58 2.41 -8.00
CA ALA A 393 18.44 3.58 -7.95
C ALA A 393 17.73 4.77 -7.28
N ARG A 394 16.44 4.99 -7.57
CA ARG A 394 15.64 6.01 -6.91
C ARG A 394 15.51 5.77 -5.40
N LEU A 395 15.23 4.52 -4.99
CA LEU A 395 15.15 4.16 -3.57
C LEU A 395 16.46 4.43 -2.84
N LEU A 396 17.60 4.02 -3.43
CA LEU A 396 18.93 4.23 -2.84
C LEU A 396 19.29 5.73 -2.75
N ALA A 397 18.99 6.50 -3.80
CA ALA A 397 19.20 7.95 -3.81
C ALA A 397 18.33 8.65 -2.76
N GLU A 398 17.08 8.23 -2.60
CA GLU A 398 16.16 8.77 -1.59
C GLU A 398 16.66 8.47 -0.17
N GLN A 399 17.10 7.24 0.12
CA GLN A 399 17.68 6.88 1.40
C GLN A 399 18.96 7.65 1.70
N GLY A 400 19.86 7.77 0.74
CA GLY A 400 21.07 8.58 0.87
C GLY A 400 20.77 10.05 1.13
N SER A 401 19.78 10.62 0.45
CA SER A 401 19.32 11.99 0.68
C SER A 401 18.74 12.19 2.08
N GLN A 402 17.97 11.24 2.61
CA GLN A 402 17.40 11.32 3.96
C GLN A 402 18.50 11.23 5.04
N GLN A 403 19.47 10.35 4.88
CA GLN A 403 20.63 10.26 5.79
C GLN A 403 21.45 11.56 5.77
N ALA A 404 21.67 12.14 4.59
CA ALA A 404 22.37 13.41 4.45
C ALA A 404 21.61 14.55 5.14
N ARG A 405 20.28 14.60 5.02
CA ARG A 405 19.42 15.58 5.71
C ARG A 405 19.47 15.41 7.23
N THR A 406 19.43 14.17 7.72
CA THR A 406 19.52 13.87 9.16
C THR A 406 20.87 14.31 9.70
N ARG A 407 21.96 14.02 8.98
CA ARG A 407 23.32 14.43 9.36
C ARG A 407 23.43 15.95 9.42
N ALA A 408 22.96 16.64 8.38
CA ALA A 408 22.99 18.10 8.34
C ALA A 408 22.20 18.75 9.48
N LEU A 409 21.07 18.15 9.89
CA LEU A 409 20.31 18.63 11.05
C LEU A 409 21.04 18.38 12.36
N ALA A 410 21.62 17.19 12.55
CA ALA A 410 22.39 16.86 13.74
C ALA A 410 23.62 17.79 13.90
N GLU A 411 24.33 18.07 12.81
CA GLU A 411 25.45 19.02 12.77
C GLU A 411 24.98 20.44 13.08
N ALA A 412 23.89 20.91 12.49
CA ALA A 412 23.36 22.24 12.72
C ALA A 412 22.89 22.47 14.17
N LEU A 413 22.45 21.42 14.86
CA LEU A 413 22.01 21.44 16.25
C LEU A 413 23.08 21.00 17.26
N ASP A 414 24.27 20.67 16.80
CA ASP A 414 25.39 20.11 17.61
C ASP A 414 24.97 18.87 18.44
N LEU A 415 24.14 17.99 17.83
CA LEU A 415 23.68 16.76 18.47
C LEU A 415 24.82 15.74 18.45
N LYS A 416 25.35 15.38 19.61
CA LYS A 416 26.41 14.37 19.75
C LYS A 416 25.81 12.99 19.84
N MET A 417 25.61 12.34 18.68
CA MET A 417 25.06 11.00 18.54
C MET A 417 26.05 10.09 17.80
N GLU A 418 26.25 8.89 18.31
CA GLU A 418 27.11 7.87 17.66
C GLU A 418 26.42 7.29 16.43
N ASP A 419 25.12 7.05 16.52
CA ASP A 419 24.28 6.55 15.42
C ASP A 419 23.10 7.49 15.15
N LEU A 420 23.15 8.17 14.00
CA LEU A 420 22.09 9.07 13.55
C LEU A 420 20.79 8.33 13.18
N GLY A 421 20.82 7.01 12.99
CA GLY A 421 19.62 6.20 12.81
C GLY A 421 18.73 6.20 14.04
N THR A 422 19.34 6.39 15.23
CA THR A 422 18.59 6.45 16.49
C THR A 422 17.93 7.80 16.74
N LEU A 423 18.22 8.84 15.97
CA LEU A 423 17.63 10.17 16.14
C LEU A 423 16.10 10.10 16.01
N ARG A 424 15.42 10.52 17.09
CA ARG A 424 13.95 10.57 17.17
C ARG A 424 13.48 12.00 17.28
N ILE A 425 12.64 12.42 16.32
CA ILE A 425 12.06 13.76 16.29
C ILE A 425 10.53 13.61 16.35
N GLU A 426 9.89 14.31 17.27
CA GLU A 426 8.44 14.43 17.34
C GLU A 426 8.02 15.84 16.97
N CYS A 427 7.03 16.01 16.08
CA CYS A 427 6.53 17.32 15.67
C CYS A 427 5.05 17.44 15.99
N PHE A 428 4.68 18.57 16.59
CA PHE A 428 3.32 18.91 16.99
C PHE A 428 2.75 20.04 16.14
N ASP A 429 1.53 19.84 15.66
CA ASP A 429 0.74 20.85 14.95
C ASP A 429 -0.66 20.95 15.58
N ILE A 430 -1.14 22.19 15.78
CA ILE A 430 -2.48 22.47 16.29
C ILE A 430 -3.36 22.92 15.14
N SER A 431 -4.51 22.28 15.01
CA SER A 431 -5.45 22.59 13.93
C SER A 431 -6.86 22.82 14.49
N HIS A 432 -7.50 23.89 14.02
CA HIS A 432 -8.87 24.26 14.40
C HIS A 432 -9.85 23.97 13.28
N THR A 433 -11.00 23.43 13.68
CA THR A 433 -12.17 23.38 12.77
C THR A 433 -12.98 24.66 13.01
N ALA A 434 -13.27 25.42 11.97
CA ALA A 434 -14.06 26.63 12.08
C ALA A 434 -15.33 26.38 12.94
N GLY A 435 -15.25 26.72 14.21
CA GLY A 435 -16.37 26.79 15.17
C GLY A 435 -16.55 25.65 16.18
N GLU A 436 -15.95 24.45 16.05
CA GLU A 436 -16.47 23.34 16.88
C GLU A 436 -15.45 22.40 17.55
N SER A 437 -14.22 22.24 17.08
CA SER A 437 -13.26 21.36 17.78
C SER A 437 -11.81 21.63 17.42
N THR A 438 -10.95 21.64 18.43
CA THR A 438 -9.50 21.71 18.31
C THR A 438 -8.93 20.30 18.33
N GLN A 439 -7.98 20.03 17.43
CA GLN A 439 -7.26 18.76 17.39
C GLN A 439 -5.77 19.04 17.27
N ALA A 440 -4.96 18.34 18.07
CA ALA A 440 -3.52 18.34 17.96
C ALA A 440 -3.05 17.05 17.25
N SER A 441 -2.04 17.17 16.44
CA SER A 441 -1.35 16.05 15.79
C SER A 441 0.08 15.94 16.27
N CYS A 442 0.57 14.71 16.41
CA CYS A 442 1.95 14.37 16.66
C CYS A 442 2.42 13.41 15.59
N VAL A 443 3.45 13.78 14.85
CA VAL A 443 4.14 12.91 13.89
C VAL A 443 5.54 12.57 14.40
N VAL A 444 6.06 11.43 13.98
CA VAL A 444 7.33 10.89 14.45
C VAL A 444 8.25 10.64 13.26
N PHE A 445 9.48 11.14 13.36
CA PHE A 445 10.59 10.82 12.47
C PHE A 445 11.64 10.03 13.26
N HIS A 446 12.01 8.86 12.72
CA HIS A 446 13.01 7.97 13.32
C HIS A 446 13.58 7.04 12.24
N GLU A 447 14.78 6.52 12.39
CA GLU A 447 15.46 5.70 11.38
C GLU A 447 15.48 6.34 9.99
N HIS A 448 15.78 7.64 9.92
CA HIS A 448 15.83 8.44 8.70
C HIS A 448 14.51 8.48 7.89
N LYS A 449 13.36 8.21 8.50
CA LYS A 449 12.05 8.20 7.83
C LYS A 449 10.91 8.59 8.76
N MET A 450 9.79 9.00 8.19
CA MET A 450 8.55 9.25 8.91
C MET A 450 7.92 7.92 9.34
N GLN A 451 7.59 7.78 10.63
CA GLN A 451 7.03 6.56 11.25
C GLN A 451 5.52 6.68 11.41
N SER A 452 4.77 6.44 10.34
CA SER A 452 3.30 6.65 10.33
C SER A 452 2.52 5.79 11.32
N ALA A 453 3.06 4.63 11.74
CA ALA A 453 2.47 3.77 12.77
C ALA A 453 2.50 4.42 14.17
N GLU A 454 3.45 5.34 14.39
CA GLU A 454 3.63 6.04 15.66
C GLU A 454 2.92 7.39 15.74
N TYR A 455 2.27 7.83 14.66
CA TYR A 455 1.52 9.08 14.65
C TYR A 455 0.34 9.03 15.62
N ARG A 456 0.08 10.14 16.30
CA ARG A 456 -1.03 10.26 17.26
C ARG A 456 -1.84 11.52 17.02
N ARG A 457 -3.15 11.42 17.26
CA ARG A 457 -4.08 12.54 17.28
C ARG A 457 -4.66 12.69 18.66
N TYR A 458 -4.79 13.92 19.10
CA TYR A 458 -5.34 14.29 20.39
C TYR A 458 -6.54 15.20 20.19
N ASN A 459 -7.70 14.79 20.67
CA ASN A 459 -8.82 15.69 20.79
C ASN A 459 -8.56 16.62 21.97
N ILE A 460 -8.70 17.90 21.74
CA ILE A 460 -8.50 18.95 22.74
C ILE A 460 -9.87 19.47 23.15
N ASP A 461 -10.16 19.38 24.42
CA ASP A 461 -11.46 19.73 24.99
C ASP A 461 -11.28 20.73 26.15
N GLY A 462 -12.31 21.54 26.44
CA GLY A 462 -12.31 22.45 27.58
C GLY A 462 -11.44 23.69 27.45
N ILE A 463 -11.07 24.08 26.22
CA ILE A 463 -10.31 25.30 25.94
C ILE A 463 -11.19 26.31 25.20
N THR A 464 -10.81 27.59 25.24
CA THR A 464 -11.42 28.62 24.38
C THR A 464 -11.14 28.30 22.91
N PRO A 465 -12.14 28.33 22.01
CA PRO A 465 -11.92 28.13 20.58
C PRO A 465 -10.87 29.09 20.03
N GLY A 466 -9.83 28.54 19.36
CA GLY A 466 -8.73 29.32 18.80
C GLY A 466 -7.56 29.58 19.77
N ASP A 467 -7.59 29.02 20.97
CA ASP A 467 -6.47 29.11 21.92
C ASP A 467 -5.43 28.02 21.65
N ASP A 468 -4.47 28.32 20.74
CA ASP A 468 -3.37 27.42 20.38
C ASP A 468 -2.44 27.14 21.57
N TYR A 469 -2.31 28.05 22.52
CA TYR A 469 -1.44 27.90 23.67
C TYR A 469 -1.99 26.87 24.66
N ALA A 470 -3.27 26.98 25.00
CA ALA A 470 -3.94 26.00 25.86
C ALA A 470 -3.99 24.62 25.19
N ALA A 471 -4.18 24.56 23.86
CA ALA A 471 -4.13 23.33 23.10
C ALA A 471 -2.75 22.68 23.14
N MET A 472 -1.69 23.45 22.93
CA MET A 472 -0.30 22.97 22.99
C MET A 472 0.02 22.45 24.39
N ARG A 473 -0.35 23.18 25.44
CA ARG A 473 -0.19 22.73 26.82
C ARG A 473 -0.83 21.37 27.06
N GLN A 474 -2.10 21.22 26.66
CA GLN A 474 -2.85 20.00 26.88
C GLN A 474 -2.23 18.80 26.15
N VAL A 475 -1.82 18.95 24.88
CA VAL A 475 -1.24 17.83 24.10
C VAL A 475 0.12 17.41 24.65
N LEU A 476 1.00 18.36 24.97
CA LEU A 476 2.33 18.06 25.50
C LEU A 476 2.24 17.40 26.90
N THR A 477 1.38 17.90 27.76
CA THR A 477 1.12 17.28 29.06
C THR A 477 0.64 15.84 28.88
N ARG A 478 -0.36 15.60 28.03
CA ARG A 478 -0.90 14.24 27.78
C ARG A 478 0.14 13.30 27.13
N ARG A 479 1.03 13.82 26.28
CA ARG A 479 2.08 13.03 25.63
C ARG A 479 3.18 12.65 26.59
N TYR A 480 3.67 13.61 27.38
CA TYR A 480 4.92 13.47 28.12
C TYR A 480 4.79 13.16 29.61
N SER A 481 3.60 13.29 30.25
CA SER A 481 3.43 12.97 31.67
C SER A 481 3.87 11.56 32.03
N LYS A 482 3.38 10.56 31.29
CA LYS A 482 3.74 9.14 31.51
C LYS A 482 5.23 8.85 31.21
N LEU A 483 5.79 9.52 30.20
CA LEU A 483 7.21 9.39 29.86
C LEU A 483 8.10 10.01 30.94
N ALA A 484 7.70 11.17 31.49
CA ALA A 484 8.41 11.81 32.60
C ALA A 484 8.37 10.96 33.89
N GLU A 485 7.25 10.30 34.15
CA GLU A 485 7.14 9.35 35.26
C GLU A 485 8.04 8.11 35.06
N ALA A 486 8.08 7.57 33.85
CA ALA A 486 8.93 6.42 33.52
C ALA A 486 10.43 6.75 33.61
N VAL A 487 10.82 7.96 33.22
CA VAL A 487 12.24 8.41 33.36
C VAL A 487 12.65 8.53 34.84
N ARG A 488 11.71 8.89 35.73
CA ARG A 488 11.96 8.99 37.18
C ARG A 488 12.07 7.62 37.87
N ASN A 489 11.45 6.58 37.30
CA ASN A 489 11.44 5.21 37.81
C ASN A 489 12.06 4.24 36.83
N PRO A 490 13.40 3.98 36.88
CA PRO A 490 14.09 3.11 35.94
C PRO A 490 13.56 1.66 35.86
N GLU A 491 12.90 1.16 36.92
CA GLU A 491 12.34 -0.21 36.97
C GLU A 491 11.11 -0.39 36.07
N THR A 492 10.46 0.71 35.64
CA THR A 492 9.29 0.71 34.75
C THR A 492 9.63 1.05 33.29
N MET A 493 10.92 1.12 32.96
CA MET A 493 11.46 1.57 31.68
C MET A 493 11.38 0.48 30.61
N ASN A 494 10.17 -0.05 30.37
CA ASN A 494 9.89 -0.89 29.22
C ASN A 494 9.46 -0.02 28.03
N ASP A 495 10.30 0.06 26.99
CA ASP A 495 10.03 0.51 25.61
C ASP A 495 9.62 2.00 25.39
N THR A 496 9.72 2.88 26.38
CA THR A 496 9.33 4.29 26.24
C THR A 496 10.54 5.21 26.20
N ARG A 497 10.98 5.58 24.98
CA ARG A 497 12.09 6.52 24.78
C ARG A 497 11.54 7.95 24.59
N LEU A 498 12.14 8.93 25.29
CA LEU A 498 11.96 10.35 24.99
C LEU A 498 12.49 10.66 23.58
N PRO A 499 11.92 11.63 22.87
CA PRO A 499 12.49 12.13 21.64
C PRO A 499 13.80 12.90 21.92
N ASP A 500 14.69 12.93 20.93
CA ASP A 500 15.91 13.72 20.98
C ASP A 500 15.63 15.18 20.57
N LEU A 501 14.49 15.41 19.85
CA LEU A 501 14.03 16.74 19.46
C LEU A 501 12.50 16.79 19.39
N VAL A 502 11.92 17.82 20.01
CA VAL A 502 10.49 18.14 19.92
C VAL A 502 10.31 19.40 19.11
N LEU A 503 9.73 19.26 17.92
CA LEU A 503 9.41 20.40 17.07
C LEU A 503 7.99 20.89 17.33
N VAL A 504 7.84 22.19 17.49
CA VAL A 504 6.56 22.85 17.61
C VAL A 504 6.35 23.75 16.39
N ASP A 505 5.27 23.52 15.63
CA ASP A 505 4.95 24.37 14.48
C ASP A 505 4.37 25.70 14.98
N GLY A 506 5.29 26.61 15.34
CA GLY A 506 4.94 27.94 15.86
C GLY A 506 6.11 28.70 16.43
N GLY A 507 5.89 29.99 16.62
CA GLY A 507 6.90 30.93 17.11
C GLY A 507 7.03 30.93 18.65
N LYS A 508 7.68 32.00 19.15
CA LYS A 508 8.05 32.18 20.57
C LYS A 508 6.93 31.88 21.60
N GLY A 509 5.69 32.17 21.27
CA GLY A 509 4.56 31.94 22.21
C GLY A 509 4.26 30.47 22.44
N GLN A 510 4.24 29.65 21.38
CA GLN A 510 4.03 28.20 21.52
C GLN A 510 5.24 27.50 22.15
N VAL A 511 6.47 27.96 21.84
CA VAL A 511 7.71 27.51 22.49
C VAL A 511 7.71 27.83 23.99
N SER A 512 7.23 29.03 24.39
CA SER A 512 7.08 29.41 25.80
C SER A 512 6.15 28.47 26.54
N MET A 513 5.02 28.11 25.93
CA MET A 513 4.08 27.15 26.50
C MET A 513 4.69 25.75 26.63
N ALA A 514 5.41 25.28 25.61
CA ALA A 514 6.11 24.00 25.66
C ALA A 514 7.19 24.01 26.79
N ARG A 515 7.89 25.13 26.96
CA ARG A 515 8.84 25.35 28.06
C ARG A 515 8.19 25.21 29.43
N GLU A 516 7.04 25.82 29.64
CA GLU A 516 6.30 25.71 30.92
C GLU A 516 5.97 24.24 31.23
N VAL A 517 5.39 23.51 30.26
CA VAL A 517 5.03 22.09 30.43
C VAL A 517 6.25 21.23 30.75
N PHE A 518 7.35 21.40 30.03
CA PHE A 518 8.58 20.60 30.26
C PHE A 518 9.21 20.96 31.61
N THR A 519 9.16 22.21 32.02
CA THR A 519 9.60 22.64 33.38
C THR A 519 8.76 21.95 34.44
N GLU A 520 7.43 21.95 34.33
CA GLU A 520 6.52 21.28 35.26
C GLU A 520 6.75 19.76 35.33
N LEU A 521 7.04 19.14 34.19
CA LEU A 521 7.34 17.71 34.09
C LEU A 521 8.78 17.34 34.48
N GLY A 522 9.67 18.33 34.67
CA GLY A 522 11.08 18.10 34.97
C GLY A 522 11.87 17.49 33.80
N LEU A 523 11.50 17.82 32.58
CA LEU A 523 12.15 17.36 31.35
C LEU A 523 13.15 18.41 30.83
N ASP A 524 14.13 17.97 30.02
CA ASP A 524 15.14 18.84 29.45
C ASP A 524 14.52 19.82 28.42
N LEU A 525 14.75 21.12 28.66
CA LEU A 525 14.30 22.21 27.78
C LEU A 525 15.06 22.26 26.47
N GLY A 526 16.28 21.71 26.42
CA GLY A 526 17.11 21.63 25.22
C GLY A 526 16.51 20.78 24.11
N LEU A 527 15.53 19.93 24.43
CA LEU A 527 14.81 19.09 23.48
C LEU A 527 13.80 19.88 22.62
N ILE A 528 13.39 21.07 23.01
CA ILE A 528 12.31 21.82 22.36
C ILE A 528 12.86 22.84 21.38
N ALA A 529 12.40 22.76 20.13
CA ALA A 529 12.62 23.77 19.12
C ALA A 529 11.30 24.17 18.42
N GLY A 530 11.03 25.46 18.37
CA GLY A 530 9.94 26.02 17.56
C GLY A 530 10.44 26.37 16.16
N VAL A 531 9.59 26.16 15.19
CA VAL A 531 9.86 26.55 13.80
C VAL A 531 9.13 27.87 13.51
N GLU A 532 9.87 28.98 13.54
CA GLU A 532 9.32 30.30 13.28
C GLU A 532 9.52 30.67 11.80
N LYS A 533 8.47 31.25 11.20
CA LYS A 533 8.59 31.81 9.84
C LYS A 533 9.37 33.10 9.92
N GLY A 534 10.50 33.17 9.22
CA GLY A 534 11.35 34.35 9.18
C GLY A 534 10.66 35.62 8.63
N GLU A 535 11.39 36.72 8.60
CA GLU A 535 10.87 38.03 8.20
C GLU A 535 10.11 37.99 6.86
N GLY A 536 8.90 38.53 6.86
CA GLY A 536 8.02 38.59 5.68
C GLY A 536 7.27 37.30 5.39
N ARG A 537 7.27 36.29 6.28
CA ARG A 537 6.58 34.98 6.12
C ARG A 537 6.95 34.21 4.83
N LYS A 538 8.15 34.42 4.32
CA LYS A 538 8.64 33.73 3.11
C LYS A 538 9.11 32.33 3.45
N VAL A 539 8.71 31.37 2.61
CA VAL A 539 9.18 29.98 2.69
C VAL A 539 10.70 29.94 2.42
N GLY A 540 11.44 29.19 3.25
CA GLY A 540 12.90 29.04 3.13
C GLY A 540 13.71 30.02 4.00
N LEU A 541 13.05 30.79 4.86
CA LEU A 541 13.67 31.68 5.85
C LEU A 541 13.23 31.30 7.27
N GLU A 542 12.94 30.02 7.49
CA GLU A 542 12.55 29.51 8.81
C GLU A 542 13.73 29.55 9.76
N GLU A 543 13.45 29.98 11.00
CA GLU A 543 14.39 30.01 12.12
C GLU A 543 13.96 29.02 13.20
N LEU A 544 14.94 28.38 13.83
CA LEU A 544 14.69 27.56 15.01
C LEU A 544 14.84 28.39 16.28
N VAL A 545 13.80 28.37 17.11
CA VAL A 545 13.73 29.05 18.41
C VAL A 545 13.70 28.00 19.50
N PHE A 546 14.60 28.12 20.48
CA PHE A 546 14.78 27.10 21.53
C PHE A 546 14.16 27.53 22.87
N ALA A 547 13.65 26.53 23.61
CA ALA A 547 13.02 26.77 24.92
C ALA A 547 14.05 27.01 26.04
N ASP A 548 15.29 26.55 25.90
CA ASP A 548 16.37 26.72 26.86
C ASP A 548 17.00 28.12 26.86
N GLY A 549 16.62 28.96 25.88
CA GLY A 549 17.07 30.34 25.78
C GLY A 549 18.37 30.53 24.99
N ARG A 550 18.92 29.48 24.37
CA ARG A 550 20.01 29.62 23.41
C ARG A 550 19.59 30.44 22.19
N ASP A 551 20.60 30.99 21.49
CA ASP A 551 20.35 31.80 20.31
C ASP A 551 19.60 31.05 19.21
N LYS A 552 18.80 31.79 18.44
CA LYS A 552 18.11 31.27 17.28
C LYS A 552 19.11 30.74 16.25
N ILE A 553 18.75 29.63 15.61
CA ILE A 553 19.54 29.07 14.51
C ILE A 553 18.82 29.32 13.19
N TYR A 554 19.51 29.97 12.26
CA TYR A 554 19.10 30.12 10.88
C TYR A 554 19.75 29.01 10.05
N LEU A 555 18.95 28.10 9.50
CA LEU A 555 19.46 26.91 8.79
C LEU A 555 19.92 27.18 7.37
N GLY A 556 19.56 28.33 6.79
CA GLY A 556 19.87 28.67 5.39
C GLY A 556 18.87 28.07 4.38
N ARG A 557 18.63 28.83 3.30
CA ARG A 557 17.56 28.57 2.34
C ARG A 557 17.68 27.20 1.62
N ASP A 558 18.90 26.78 1.31
CA ASP A 558 19.20 25.57 0.56
C ASP A 558 19.78 24.45 1.45
N SER A 559 19.65 24.61 2.76
CA SER A 559 20.17 23.65 3.74
C SER A 559 19.40 22.33 3.73
N ALA A 560 20.12 21.22 3.71
CA ALA A 560 19.54 19.89 3.87
C ALA A 560 18.84 19.71 5.24
N ALA A 561 19.32 20.40 6.29
CA ALA A 561 18.68 20.45 7.60
C ALA A 561 17.30 21.12 7.54
N LEU A 562 17.20 22.27 6.85
CA LEU A 562 15.92 22.96 6.66
C LEU A 562 14.94 22.09 5.88
N MET A 563 15.40 21.39 4.83
CA MET A 563 14.55 20.46 4.06
C MET A 563 13.97 19.36 4.94
N LEU A 564 14.72 18.83 5.92
CA LEU A 564 14.20 17.82 6.85
C LEU A 564 13.15 18.41 7.79
N ILE A 565 13.44 19.58 8.40
CA ILE A 565 12.48 20.27 9.27
C ILE A 565 11.19 20.59 8.53
N ALA A 566 11.27 21.12 7.30
CA ALA A 566 10.10 21.40 6.47
C ALA A 566 9.32 20.13 6.14
N GLN A 567 9.99 19.04 5.80
CA GLN A 567 9.35 17.74 5.54
C GLN A 567 8.56 17.23 6.76
N ILE A 568 9.15 17.28 7.95
CA ILE A 568 8.52 16.81 9.20
C ILE A 568 7.32 17.70 9.55
N ARG A 569 7.46 19.03 9.45
CA ARG A 569 6.40 20.00 9.68
C ARG A 569 5.23 19.83 8.70
N ASP A 570 5.52 19.76 7.42
CA ASP A 570 4.49 19.60 6.38
C ASP A 570 3.72 18.29 6.56
N GLU A 571 4.39 17.23 7.03
CA GLU A 571 3.75 15.96 7.35
C GLU A 571 2.84 16.08 8.59
N ALA A 572 3.25 16.84 9.63
CA ALA A 572 2.40 17.12 10.79
C ALA A 572 1.13 17.85 10.37
N HIS A 573 1.27 18.89 9.55
CA HIS A 573 0.17 19.66 9.00
C HIS A 573 -0.75 18.80 8.10
N ARG A 574 -0.18 17.98 7.19
CA ARG A 574 -0.93 17.04 6.35
C ARG A 574 -1.73 16.04 7.20
N PHE A 575 -1.13 15.49 8.24
CA PHE A 575 -1.76 14.53 9.14
C PHE A 575 -2.91 15.17 9.92
N ALA A 576 -2.75 16.41 10.39
CA ALA A 576 -3.79 17.18 11.05
C ALA A 576 -5.00 17.45 10.14
N ILE A 577 -4.76 17.93 8.89
CA ILE A 577 -5.83 18.20 7.91
C ILE A 577 -6.60 16.93 7.56
N THR A 578 -5.93 15.80 7.38
CA THR A 578 -6.61 14.52 7.07
C THR A 578 -7.49 14.05 8.22
N GLY A 579 -7.09 14.28 9.47
CA GLY A 579 -7.89 14.02 10.66
C GLY A 579 -9.15 14.85 10.72
N MET A 580 -9.04 16.14 10.46
CA MET A 580 -10.18 17.05 10.44
C MET A 580 -11.17 16.71 9.31
N ARG A 581 -10.70 16.34 8.12
CA ARG A 581 -11.57 15.89 7.03
C ARG A 581 -12.34 14.62 7.39
N ALA A 582 -11.68 13.66 8.03
CA ALA A 582 -12.31 12.42 8.51
C ALA A 582 -13.35 12.73 9.60
N LYS A 583 -13.04 13.62 10.55
CA LYS A 583 -13.96 14.05 11.60
C LYS A 583 -15.17 14.80 11.03
N ARG A 584 -14.96 15.72 10.06
CA ARG A 584 -16.06 16.39 9.35
C ARG A 584 -16.94 15.41 8.59
N ALA A 585 -16.36 14.40 7.95
CA ALA A 585 -17.12 13.34 7.28
C ALA A 585 -17.92 12.51 8.30
N SER A 586 -17.33 12.18 9.45
CA SER A 586 -17.96 11.47 10.56
C SER A 586 -19.09 12.30 11.23
N VAL A 587 -18.88 13.62 11.45
CA VAL A 587 -19.92 14.53 11.96
C VAL A 587 -21.05 14.69 10.94
N ARG A 588 -20.76 14.69 9.64
CA ARG A 588 -21.79 14.65 8.59
C ARG A 588 -22.55 13.32 8.52
N THR A 589 -21.96 12.24 9.02
CA THR A 589 -22.56 10.89 9.03
C THR A 589 -23.02 10.43 10.40
N GLY A 590 -22.55 11.04 11.51
CA GLY A 590 -22.87 10.68 12.89
C GLY A 590 -23.54 11.84 13.64
N GLY A 591 -24.73 11.62 14.21
CA GLY A 591 -25.42 12.59 15.06
C GLY A 591 -26.07 13.76 14.30
N SER A 592 -27.03 13.47 13.44
CA SER A 592 -27.92 14.52 12.92
C SER A 592 -29.10 14.71 13.88
N LYS A 593 -29.63 15.93 14.00
CA LYS A 593 -30.92 16.20 14.67
C LYS A 593 -32.01 15.19 14.26
N LEU A 594 -31.83 14.48 13.15
CA LEU A 594 -32.71 13.41 12.70
C LEU A 594 -32.66 12.15 13.58
N GLU A 595 -31.57 11.86 14.26
CA GLU A 595 -31.45 10.69 15.16
C GLU A 595 -32.09 10.93 16.52
N GLU A 596 -32.31 12.18 16.88
CA GLU A 596 -33.01 12.59 18.12
C GLU A 596 -34.54 12.44 17.96
N ILE A 597 -35.04 12.24 16.70
CA ILE A 597 -36.46 12.09 16.43
C ILE A 597 -36.85 10.61 16.63
N PRO A 598 -37.81 10.30 17.53
CA PRO A 598 -38.27 8.93 17.73
C PRO A 598 -38.73 8.30 16.43
N GLY A 599 -38.26 7.10 16.14
CA GLY A 599 -38.64 6.38 14.92
C GLY A 599 -37.67 6.56 13.73
N ILE A 600 -36.67 7.41 13.80
CA ILE A 600 -35.65 7.53 12.76
C ILE A 600 -34.40 6.73 13.15
N GLY A 601 -34.34 5.49 12.65
CA GLY A 601 -33.12 4.67 12.73
C GLY A 601 -32.16 4.94 11.56
N PRO A 602 -30.94 4.34 11.60
CA PRO A 602 -29.87 4.58 10.60
C PRO A 602 -30.32 4.39 9.14
N LYS A 603 -31.22 3.46 8.88
CA LYS A 603 -31.72 3.14 7.54
C LYS A 603 -32.63 4.27 6.99
N ARG A 604 -33.59 4.74 7.78
CA ARG A 604 -34.51 5.84 7.42
C ARG A 604 -33.75 7.15 7.24
N ARG A 605 -32.79 7.41 8.14
CA ARG A 605 -31.88 8.56 8.02
C ARG A 605 -31.08 8.53 6.71
N ALA A 606 -30.49 7.41 6.36
CA ALA A 606 -29.71 7.28 5.13
C ALA A 606 -30.59 7.55 3.89
N SER A 607 -31.83 7.04 3.87
CA SER A 607 -32.82 7.27 2.80
C SER A 607 -33.19 8.75 2.68
N LEU A 608 -33.44 9.43 3.81
CA LEU A 608 -33.75 10.87 3.84
C LEU A 608 -32.57 11.72 3.32
N LEU A 609 -31.35 11.50 3.84
CA LEU A 609 -30.16 12.23 3.42
C LEU A 609 -29.81 11.98 1.94
N GLN A 610 -30.06 10.77 1.46
CA GLN A 610 -29.86 10.40 0.06
C GLN A 610 -30.88 11.10 -0.88
N ARG A 611 -32.14 11.14 -0.47
CA ARG A 611 -33.21 11.74 -1.25
C ARG A 611 -33.08 13.26 -1.39
N PHE A 612 -32.76 13.95 -0.29
CA PHE A 612 -32.73 15.40 -0.23
C PHE A 612 -31.32 16.03 -0.29
N GLY A 613 -30.26 15.18 -0.39
CA GLY A 613 -28.87 15.68 -0.56
C GLY A 613 -28.25 16.25 0.72
N GLY A 614 -28.90 16.11 1.90
CA GLY A 614 -28.41 16.57 3.18
C GLY A 614 -29.51 17.17 4.08
N ILE A 615 -29.17 17.50 5.33
CA ILE A 615 -30.12 18.04 6.31
C ILE A 615 -30.75 19.35 5.85
N ARG A 616 -29.99 20.21 5.18
CA ARG A 616 -30.54 21.48 4.61
C ARG A 616 -31.60 21.20 3.54
N GLY A 617 -31.40 20.15 2.73
CA GLY A 617 -32.38 19.76 1.74
C GLY A 617 -33.66 19.21 2.38
N ILE A 618 -33.54 18.47 3.49
CA ILE A 618 -34.69 17.99 4.26
C ILE A 618 -35.40 19.16 4.95
N ALA A 619 -34.67 20.10 5.54
CA ALA A 619 -35.25 21.29 6.17
C ALA A 619 -35.96 22.22 5.17
N SER A 620 -35.57 22.24 3.90
CA SER A 620 -36.25 23.01 2.85
C SER A 620 -37.40 22.26 2.16
N ALA A 621 -37.62 20.97 2.48
CA ALA A 621 -38.66 20.16 1.91
C ALA A 621 -39.97 20.24 2.71
N SER A 622 -41.11 20.12 2.04
CA SER A 622 -42.41 20.03 2.73
C SER A 622 -42.58 18.69 3.45
N ALA A 623 -43.46 18.63 4.45
CA ALA A 623 -43.79 17.37 5.12
C ALA A 623 -44.36 16.31 4.13
N GLU A 624 -45.05 16.76 3.07
CA GLU A 624 -45.55 15.89 2.01
C GLU A 624 -44.38 15.27 1.19
N ASP A 625 -43.34 16.07 0.84
CA ASP A 625 -42.16 15.58 0.16
C ASP A 625 -41.37 14.59 1.00
N ILE A 626 -41.22 14.86 2.30
CA ILE A 626 -40.55 14.00 3.26
C ILE A 626 -41.29 12.65 3.38
N ALA A 627 -42.62 12.65 3.35
CA ALA A 627 -43.45 11.43 3.38
C ALA A 627 -43.31 10.56 2.12
N THR A 628 -42.74 11.10 1.02
CA THR A 628 -42.50 10.30 -0.21
C THR A 628 -41.31 9.34 -0.07
N VAL A 629 -40.52 9.44 1.01
CA VAL A 629 -39.34 8.57 1.24
C VAL A 629 -39.86 7.22 1.78
N ASP A 630 -39.37 6.15 1.18
CA ASP A 630 -39.76 4.80 1.56
C ASP A 630 -39.53 4.50 3.04
N GLY A 631 -40.53 4.07 3.76
CA GLY A 631 -40.49 3.78 5.19
C GLY A 631 -40.73 5.00 6.10
N ILE A 632 -41.11 6.18 5.57
CA ILE A 632 -41.54 7.35 6.33
C ILE A 632 -43.06 7.51 6.25
N SER A 633 -43.75 7.46 7.41
CA SER A 633 -45.20 7.74 7.49
C SER A 633 -45.46 9.24 7.46
N LYS A 634 -46.70 9.65 7.16
CA LYS A 634 -47.09 11.07 7.19
C LYS A 634 -46.86 11.71 8.56
N ASP A 635 -47.21 10.99 9.64
CA ASP A 635 -47.03 11.48 11.01
C ASP A 635 -45.54 11.68 11.33
N LEU A 636 -44.66 10.73 10.92
CA LEU A 636 -43.23 10.83 11.09
C LEU A 636 -42.62 11.96 10.22
N ALA A 637 -43.15 12.19 9.02
CA ALA A 637 -42.73 13.28 8.16
C ALA A 637 -43.07 14.67 8.78
N GLU A 638 -44.24 14.81 9.42
CA GLU A 638 -44.57 16.03 10.15
C GLU A 638 -43.69 16.24 11.38
N GLU A 639 -43.33 15.17 12.08
CA GLU A 639 -42.42 15.23 13.24
C GLU A 639 -40.99 15.64 12.79
N ILE A 640 -40.50 15.12 11.67
CA ILE A 640 -39.23 15.54 11.04
C ILE A 640 -39.29 17.02 10.66
N TYR A 641 -40.38 17.45 10.03
CA TYR A 641 -40.57 18.83 9.63
C TYR A 641 -40.51 19.78 10.84
N ARG A 642 -41.27 19.48 11.92
CA ARG A 642 -41.26 20.27 13.16
C ARG A 642 -39.92 20.30 13.89
N ALA A 643 -39.17 19.20 13.84
CA ALA A 643 -37.87 19.12 14.53
C ALA A 643 -36.75 19.88 13.79
N LEU A 644 -36.93 20.15 12.51
CA LEU A 644 -35.94 20.85 11.69
C LEU A 644 -36.25 22.34 11.47
N HIS A 645 -37.49 22.78 11.78
CA HIS A 645 -37.96 24.19 11.76
C HIS A 645 -38.29 24.66 13.16
#